data_0a94ff2519bb1f3e708e4101e5d8a1fa
#
_entry.id   0a94ff2519bb1f3e708e4101e5d8a1fa
#
_cell.length_a   1.000
_cell.length_b   1.000
_cell.length_c   1.000
_cell.angle_alpha   90.00
_cell.angle_beta   90.00
_cell.angle_gamma   90.00
#
_symmetry.space_group_name_H-M   'P 1'
#
loop_
_entity.id
_entity.type
_entity.pdbx_description
1 polymer ?
#
loop_
_entity_poly.entity_id
_entity_poly.type
_entity_poly.pdbx_seq_one_letter_code
_entity_poly.pdbx_strand_id
1 'polypeptide(L)'
;MARHRLSALFDPASVAVYGATERPGAIGRRLLEGLRAGGFSGAIGAVNPHHRSVLGQACVASAAALDFVPDLALCAVPAAALPGLITDCARRGTRFIVDYTGGFDLASPNGRAAQRDCLILARERGVRIVGPHCTALMRPASRLEAGFTPGRLKAGGIGLLSQSGAVVTALLDWANAAELGFSTVLSLGQALDLDLPELLDWYLFDSQTDSVLLFLENIRDARGFMSSVRALARVKPVIIMKAARSRGLTATLMDTMSDTMSASFAADIASLIDADQVFGAAIARAGAVRADTTMQLLSAARLLAPRRPPTGPRVAIVANGGGPGTIAADALERSALRLAKRRPGTLANPLNLFADADAAQIETALRAALADEGVDAVLMLFMPQTATPSTDAAGAIIAAASGQTKPVAAVLAGGASIAAGQQLLDAAGIPTFITPENAVDALALLERFARNQRSLRQVPVAIDTGFAPDVAAAHRICRQAIGRGQRVLNAQQAAGVLAAFGIGLATGIGPTLADVAGAPSNGPDGPIRGAGAARPAEQREACLGMTRDAVFGAVIAFGAGGMARAQIDDIAVELPPLDASLARALIGRTRLVRRLRAYRGIASIDFERLEQTLVRLSTLVCTCPMITRLDLNPLLVDAHQTVALGAHIEVGEVGEFGNSSANARATWRGPYGHLAIHPYPRELETLITLRDGQSVLLRAIRPEDAELERVFITQLSPETLYRRFMMPVKALPDSLIERFTQIDYDRELALVAMQTGALPARIVGVARITPTWEEGVAEFAIVVGDWLHRSGLGREMMQRLIEAARSRGYRTL
;
A
#
# COMPACT_ATOMS: atom_id res chain seq x y z
N MET A 1 12.81 -24.80 -12.07
CA MET A 1 11.96 -23.59 -11.84
C MET A 1 12.22 -22.62 -12.98
N ALA A 2 11.20 -22.20 -13.69
CA ALA A 2 11.33 -21.17 -14.73
C ALA A 2 11.74 -19.83 -14.07
N ARG A 3 12.68 -19.10 -14.68
CA ARG A 3 13.17 -17.82 -14.16
C ARG A 3 12.10 -16.74 -14.32
N HIS A 4 11.91 -15.89 -13.30
CA HIS A 4 11.04 -14.72 -13.40
C HIS A 4 11.46 -13.84 -14.59
N ARG A 5 10.48 -13.25 -15.31
CA ARG A 5 10.72 -12.43 -16.52
C ARG A 5 11.73 -11.29 -16.31
N LEU A 6 11.80 -10.72 -15.09
CA LEU A 6 12.76 -9.66 -14.73
C LEU A 6 14.12 -10.19 -14.26
N SER A 7 14.37 -11.51 -14.26
CA SER A 7 15.66 -12.05 -13.83
C SER A 7 16.81 -11.54 -14.68
N ALA A 8 16.60 -11.36 -15.98
CA ALA A 8 17.64 -10.81 -16.86
C ALA A 8 17.97 -9.33 -16.58
N LEU A 9 17.09 -8.59 -15.89
CA LEU A 9 17.35 -7.23 -15.42
C LEU A 9 18.20 -7.23 -14.13
N PHE A 10 17.88 -8.09 -13.16
CA PHE A 10 18.47 -8.05 -11.83
C PHE A 10 19.63 -9.04 -11.64
N ASP A 11 19.59 -10.18 -12.32
CA ASP A 11 20.63 -11.23 -12.28
C ASP A 11 21.08 -11.61 -13.71
N PRO A 12 21.58 -10.61 -14.50
CA PRO A 12 22.06 -10.89 -15.86
C PRO A 12 23.32 -11.75 -15.83
N ALA A 13 23.45 -12.68 -16.77
CA ALA A 13 24.70 -13.41 -17.01
C ALA A 13 25.66 -12.63 -17.92
N SER A 14 25.16 -11.61 -18.64
CA SER A 14 25.92 -10.81 -19.56
C SER A 14 25.36 -9.39 -19.69
N VAL A 15 26.27 -8.40 -19.84
CA VAL A 15 25.92 -6.98 -19.91
C VAL A 15 26.62 -6.31 -21.07
N ALA A 16 25.94 -5.46 -21.83
CA ALA A 16 26.55 -4.60 -22.83
C ALA A 16 26.41 -3.12 -22.46
N VAL A 17 27.50 -2.35 -22.46
CA VAL A 17 27.50 -0.91 -22.22
C VAL A 17 27.56 -0.18 -23.57
N TYR A 18 26.44 0.43 -23.95
CA TYR A 18 26.32 1.26 -25.14
C TYR A 18 26.71 2.70 -24.82
N GLY A 19 27.59 3.27 -25.63
CA GLY A 19 28.23 4.55 -25.36
C GLY A 19 29.46 4.45 -24.47
N ALA A 20 30.10 3.28 -24.43
CA ALA A 20 31.37 3.06 -23.75
C ALA A 20 32.44 4.03 -24.27
N THR A 21 33.21 4.69 -23.39
CA THR A 21 34.17 5.74 -23.73
C THR A 21 35.31 5.87 -22.74
N GLU A 22 36.45 6.38 -23.20
CA GLU A 22 37.60 6.74 -22.35
C GLU A 22 37.44 8.09 -21.65
N ARG A 23 36.45 8.91 -22.05
CA ARG A 23 36.27 10.25 -21.50
C ARG A 23 36.02 10.23 -19.98
N PRO A 24 36.89 10.90 -19.18
CA PRO A 24 36.70 10.96 -17.73
C PRO A 24 35.36 11.57 -17.35
N GLY A 25 34.69 10.98 -16.38
CA GLY A 25 33.38 11.44 -15.86
C GLY A 25 32.19 11.12 -16.75
N ALA A 26 32.36 10.60 -17.97
CA ALA A 26 31.25 10.19 -18.82
C ALA A 26 30.53 8.95 -18.25
N ILE A 27 29.21 8.88 -18.50
CA ILE A 27 28.32 7.82 -18.01
C ILE A 27 28.85 6.45 -18.44
N GLY A 28 29.11 6.24 -19.73
CA GLY A 28 29.56 4.94 -20.26
C GLY A 28 30.89 4.46 -19.67
N ARG A 29 31.79 5.39 -19.30
CA ARG A 29 33.02 5.05 -18.59
C ARG A 29 32.72 4.59 -17.15
N ARG A 30 31.93 5.35 -16.40
CA ARG A 30 31.57 5.03 -15.02
C ARG A 30 30.89 3.67 -14.90
N LEU A 31 29.99 3.34 -15.83
CA LEU A 31 29.32 2.05 -15.86
C LEU A 31 30.31 0.89 -16.04
N LEU A 32 31.29 1.01 -16.96
CA LEU A 32 32.33 0.01 -17.14
C LEU A 32 33.26 -0.09 -15.92
N GLU A 33 33.65 1.04 -15.32
CA GLU A 33 34.46 1.07 -14.10
C GLU A 33 33.71 0.41 -12.93
N GLY A 34 32.41 0.71 -12.74
CA GLY A 34 31.58 0.12 -11.70
C GLY A 34 31.43 -1.40 -11.83
N LEU A 35 31.11 -1.90 -13.01
CA LEU A 35 30.98 -3.34 -13.28
C LEU A 35 32.28 -4.10 -12.96
N ARG A 36 33.43 -3.52 -13.32
CA ARG A 36 34.76 -4.11 -13.06
C ARG A 36 35.14 -4.03 -11.59
N ALA A 37 34.98 -2.85 -10.97
CA ALA A 37 35.30 -2.64 -9.56
C ALA A 37 34.41 -3.50 -8.66
N GLY A 38 33.13 -3.66 -9.03
CA GLY A 38 32.18 -4.57 -8.36
C GLY A 38 32.57 -6.05 -8.51
N GLY A 39 33.38 -6.38 -9.50
CA GLY A 39 33.77 -7.74 -9.81
C GLY A 39 32.66 -8.56 -10.45
N PHE A 40 31.86 -7.95 -11.30
CA PHE A 40 30.82 -8.63 -12.07
C PHE A 40 31.42 -9.84 -12.81
N SER A 41 30.86 -11.02 -12.54
CA SER A 41 31.44 -12.29 -13.03
C SER A 41 30.97 -12.67 -14.43
N GLY A 42 29.94 -11.98 -14.95
CA GLY A 42 29.41 -12.23 -16.29
C GLY A 42 30.20 -11.57 -17.41
N ALA A 43 29.80 -11.84 -18.64
CA ALA A 43 30.41 -11.22 -19.79
C ALA A 43 30.07 -9.72 -19.87
N ILE A 44 31.07 -8.86 -20.12
CA ILE A 44 30.91 -7.42 -20.28
C ILE A 44 31.30 -7.04 -21.71
N GLY A 45 30.37 -6.47 -22.47
CA GLY A 45 30.58 -5.92 -23.81
C GLY A 45 30.67 -4.39 -23.78
N ALA A 46 31.68 -3.82 -24.43
CA ALA A 46 31.74 -2.38 -24.69
C ALA A 46 31.28 -2.10 -26.13
N VAL A 47 30.28 -1.23 -26.30
CA VAL A 47 29.69 -0.92 -27.62
C VAL A 47 29.78 0.57 -27.89
N ASN A 48 30.56 0.96 -28.90
CA ASN A 48 30.63 2.35 -29.38
C ASN A 48 31.30 2.37 -30.77
N PRO A 49 30.66 2.93 -31.81
CA PRO A 49 31.23 2.99 -33.18
C PRO A 49 32.50 3.86 -33.30
N HIS A 50 32.74 4.72 -32.30
CA HIS A 50 33.88 5.67 -32.34
C HIS A 50 35.13 5.19 -31.60
N HIS A 51 35.08 4.02 -30.93
CA HIS A 51 36.19 3.48 -30.14
C HIS A 51 36.52 2.04 -30.56
N ARG A 52 37.80 1.65 -30.59
CA ARG A 52 38.23 0.27 -30.80
C ARG A 52 38.52 -0.44 -29.47
N SER A 53 38.87 0.33 -28.45
CA SER A 53 39.07 -0.17 -27.09
C SER A 53 38.65 0.88 -26.08
N VAL A 54 38.18 0.46 -24.90
CA VAL A 54 37.82 1.34 -23.78
C VAL A 54 38.29 0.63 -22.49
N LEU A 55 39.07 1.32 -21.69
CA LEU A 55 39.65 0.79 -20.43
C LEU A 55 40.40 -0.53 -20.67
N GLY A 56 41.11 -0.66 -21.80
CA GLY A 56 41.84 -1.86 -22.19
C GLY A 56 40.97 -3.05 -22.64
N GLN A 57 39.66 -2.89 -22.79
CA GLN A 57 38.73 -3.89 -23.32
C GLN A 57 38.40 -3.58 -24.79
N ALA A 58 38.27 -4.59 -25.62
CA ALA A 58 37.82 -4.45 -26.98
C ALA A 58 36.42 -3.78 -27.03
N CYS A 59 36.28 -2.78 -27.88
CA CYS A 59 35.04 -2.07 -28.08
C CYS A 59 34.55 -2.27 -29.52
N VAL A 60 33.29 -2.71 -29.65
CA VAL A 60 32.69 -3.03 -30.94
C VAL A 60 31.76 -1.93 -31.40
N ALA A 61 31.56 -1.78 -32.71
CA ALA A 61 30.71 -0.74 -33.28
C ALA A 61 29.21 -0.98 -33.02
N SER A 62 28.77 -2.23 -32.94
CA SER A 62 27.41 -2.64 -32.58
C SER A 62 27.43 -3.95 -31.81
N ALA A 63 26.36 -4.25 -31.08
CA ALA A 63 26.28 -5.50 -30.35
C ALA A 63 26.29 -6.75 -31.26
N ALA A 64 26.02 -6.60 -32.55
CA ALA A 64 26.10 -7.69 -33.51
C ALA A 64 27.52 -8.29 -33.59
N ALA A 65 28.56 -7.52 -33.25
CA ALA A 65 29.95 -7.95 -33.24
C ALA A 65 30.41 -8.52 -31.89
N LEU A 66 29.56 -8.59 -30.88
CA LEU A 66 29.86 -9.30 -29.63
C LEU A 66 29.79 -10.81 -29.86
N ASP A 67 30.60 -11.57 -29.18
CA ASP A 67 30.65 -13.04 -29.20
C ASP A 67 29.57 -13.70 -28.31
N PHE A 68 28.83 -12.90 -27.59
CA PHE A 68 27.70 -13.33 -26.73
C PHE A 68 26.45 -12.48 -26.94
N VAL A 69 25.31 -12.96 -26.50
CA VAL A 69 24.05 -12.21 -26.47
C VAL A 69 23.92 -11.53 -25.11
N PRO A 70 23.89 -10.19 -25.04
CA PRO A 70 23.70 -9.51 -23.76
C PRO A 70 22.28 -9.74 -23.20
N ASP A 71 22.19 -10.15 -21.94
CA ASP A 71 20.91 -10.19 -21.21
C ASP A 71 20.40 -8.76 -20.93
N LEU A 72 21.33 -7.84 -20.67
CA LEU A 72 21.07 -6.48 -20.25
C LEU A 72 21.90 -5.48 -21.05
N ALA A 73 21.27 -4.42 -21.56
CA ALA A 73 21.91 -3.27 -22.17
C ALA A 73 21.89 -2.06 -21.23
N LEU A 74 23.05 -1.49 -20.94
CA LEU A 74 23.20 -0.24 -20.20
C LEU A 74 23.39 0.90 -21.21
N CYS A 75 22.43 1.79 -21.28
CA CYS A 75 22.38 2.87 -22.28
C CYS A 75 23.01 4.16 -21.75
N ALA A 76 24.10 4.58 -22.39
CA ALA A 76 24.80 5.85 -22.18
C ALA A 76 24.94 6.65 -23.48
N VAL A 77 23.97 6.49 -24.40
CA VAL A 77 23.95 7.19 -25.69
C VAL A 77 22.87 8.28 -25.68
N PRO A 78 23.02 9.36 -26.51
CA PRO A 78 21.99 10.39 -26.62
C PRO A 78 20.60 9.83 -27.00
N ALA A 79 19.53 10.49 -26.57
CA ALA A 79 18.15 10.05 -26.84
C ALA A 79 17.84 9.80 -28.33
N ALA A 80 18.45 10.59 -29.24
CA ALA A 80 18.30 10.39 -30.68
C ALA A 80 18.83 9.02 -31.18
N ALA A 81 19.75 8.38 -30.47
CA ALA A 81 20.29 7.07 -30.83
C ALA A 81 19.48 5.89 -30.20
N LEU A 82 18.54 6.16 -29.30
CA LEU A 82 17.76 5.14 -28.60
C LEU A 82 16.95 4.23 -29.55
N PRO A 83 16.28 4.72 -30.63
CA PRO A 83 15.58 3.84 -31.58
C PRO A 83 16.49 2.81 -32.24
N GLY A 84 17.70 3.23 -32.60
CA GLY A 84 18.75 2.35 -33.19
C GLY A 84 19.19 1.29 -32.16
N LEU A 85 19.40 1.69 -30.91
CA LEU A 85 19.75 0.80 -29.80
C LEU A 85 18.66 -0.24 -29.53
N ILE A 86 17.39 0.18 -29.48
CA ILE A 86 16.24 -0.73 -29.31
C ILE A 86 16.24 -1.79 -30.42
N THR A 87 16.46 -1.34 -31.67
CA THR A 87 16.48 -2.25 -32.82
C THR A 87 17.66 -3.22 -32.77
N ASP A 88 18.83 -2.76 -32.35
CA ASP A 88 20.04 -3.59 -32.18
C ASP A 88 19.83 -4.63 -31.06
N CYS A 89 19.32 -4.22 -29.92
CA CYS A 89 18.96 -5.09 -28.81
C CYS A 89 17.94 -6.18 -29.23
N ALA A 90 16.87 -5.79 -29.90
CA ALA A 90 15.85 -6.72 -30.38
C ALA A 90 16.40 -7.78 -31.31
N ARG A 91 17.24 -7.38 -32.29
CA ARG A 91 17.90 -8.29 -33.25
C ARG A 91 18.80 -9.30 -32.56
N ARG A 92 19.45 -8.90 -31.46
CA ARG A 92 20.35 -9.76 -30.68
C ARG A 92 19.63 -10.61 -29.65
N GLY A 93 18.37 -10.33 -29.34
CA GLY A 93 17.59 -11.02 -28.30
C GLY A 93 17.75 -10.42 -26.89
N THR A 94 18.42 -9.26 -26.78
CA THR A 94 18.51 -8.49 -25.52
C THR A 94 17.13 -7.91 -25.19
N ARG A 95 16.60 -8.22 -23.99
CA ARG A 95 15.22 -7.87 -23.61
C ARG A 95 15.10 -6.63 -22.74
N PHE A 96 16.17 -6.20 -22.07
CA PHE A 96 16.16 -5.09 -21.14
C PHE A 96 17.19 -4.03 -21.48
N ILE A 97 16.75 -2.77 -21.44
CA ILE A 97 17.58 -1.58 -21.54
C ILE A 97 17.43 -0.80 -20.24
N VAL A 98 18.53 -0.41 -19.61
CA VAL A 98 18.56 0.58 -18.53
C VAL A 98 19.14 1.88 -19.09
N ASP A 99 18.33 2.93 -19.14
CA ASP A 99 18.70 4.20 -19.75
C ASP A 99 19.15 5.21 -18.67
N TYR A 100 20.44 5.50 -18.69
CA TYR A 100 21.12 6.44 -17.78
C TYR A 100 21.19 7.87 -18.35
N THR A 101 20.63 8.11 -19.50
CA THR A 101 20.73 9.41 -20.18
C THR A 101 19.64 10.39 -19.75
N GLY A 102 19.77 11.65 -20.22
CA GLY A 102 18.78 12.69 -19.93
C GLY A 102 17.42 12.53 -20.65
N GLY A 103 17.24 11.45 -21.43
CA GLY A 103 16.00 11.20 -22.15
C GLY A 103 15.67 12.24 -23.22
N PHE A 104 14.39 12.38 -23.51
CA PHE A 104 13.83 13.31 -24.47
C PHE A 104 13.45 14.64 -23.80
N ASP A 105 13.51 15.75 -24.56
CA ASP A 105 12.99 17.04 -24.09
C ASP A 105 11.45 17.00 -24.02
N LEU A 106 10.91 16.73 -22.84
CA LEU A 106 9.48 16.63 -22.64
C LEU A 106 8.76 17.98 -22.59
N ALA A 107 9.48 19.10 -22.52
CA ALA A 107 8.87 20.41 -22.64
C ALA A 107 8.40 20.64 -24.08
N SER A 108 9.08 20.08 -25.08
CA SER A 108 8.72 20.20 -26.49
C SER A 108 7.71 19.13 -26.94
N PRO A 109 6.77 19.49 -27.85
CA PRO A 109 5.86 18.51 -28.47
C PRO A 109 6.60 17.41 -29.23
N ASN A 110 7.70 17.74 -29.91
CA ASN A 110 8.51 16.80 -30.66
C ASN A 110 9.22 15.80 -29.75
N GLY A 111 9.75 16.25 -28.62
CA GLY A 111 10.37 15.34 -27.65
C GLY A 111 9.37 14.36 -27.04
N ARG A 112 8.15 14.82 -26.72
CA ARG A 112 7.07 13.94 -26.27
C ARG A 112 6.63 12.92 -27.33
N ALA A 113 6.59 13.31 -28.60
CA ALA A 113 6.29 12.41 -29.72
C ALA A 113 7.39 11.36 -29.88
N ALA A 114 8.65 11.77 -29.94
CA ALA A 114 9.80 10.88 -30.08
C ALA A 114 9.89 9.85 -28.93
N GLN A 115 9.60 10.29 -27.71
CA GLN A 115 9.53 9.36 -26.56
C GLN A 115 8.44 8.30 -26.75
N ARG A 116 7.22 8.70 -27.16
CA ARG A 116 6.12 7.74 -27.42
C ARG A 116 6.48 6.74 -28.51
N ASP A 117 7.08 7.23 -29.60
CA ASP A 117 7.49 6.37 -30.72
C ASP A 117 8.54 5.35 -30.31
N CYS A 118 9.51 5.75 -29.46
CA CYS A 118 10.48 4.84 -28.86
C CYS A 118 9.83 3.75 -28.00
N LEU A 119 8.82 4.11 -27.18
CA LEU A 119 8.11 3.14 -26.35
C LEU A 119 7.29 2.15 -27.17
N ILE A 120 6.62 2.63 -28.23
CA ILE A 120 5.90 1.77 -29.17
C ILE A 120 6.86 0.79 -29.82
N LEU A 121 7.97 1.29 -30.37
CA LEU A 121 9.01 0.48 -31.00
C LEU A 121 9.57 -0.59 -30.04
N ALA A 122 9.91 -0.20 -28.81
CA ALA A 122 10.43 -1.12 -27.82
C ALA A 122 9.44 -2.28 -27.53
N ARG A 123 8.16 -1.96 -27.34
CA ARG A 123 7.10 -2.95 -27.10
C ARG A 123 6.86 -3.87 -28.28
N GLU A 124 6.78 -3.34 -29.49
CA GLU A 124 6.64 -4.12 -30.72
C GLU A 124 7.80 -5.10 -30.92
N ARG A 125 8.98 -4.73 -30.45
CA ARG A 125 10.21 -5.53 -30.55
C ARG A 125 10.45 -6.43 -29.34
N GLY A 126 9.58 -6.39 -28.31
CA GLY A 126 9.73 -7.19 -27.09
C GLY A 126 10.89 -6.74 -26.20
N VAL A 127 11.33 -5.48 -26.31
CA VAL A 127 12.37 -4.88 -25.47
C VAL A 127 11.71 -4.02 -24.39
N ARG A 128 12.17 -4.12 -23.14
CA ARG A 128 11.66 -3.34 -22.01
C ARG A 128 12.70 -2.32 -21.55
N ILE A 129 12.25 -1.14 -21.14
CA ILE A 129 13.12 0.00 -20.81
C ILE A 129 12.90 0.42 -19.35
N VAL A 130 13.99 0.54 -18.58
CA VAL A 130 14.05 1.21 -17.27
C VAL A 130 14.65 2.59 -17.47
N GLY A 131 14.06 3.63 -16.92
CA GLY A 131 14.51 5.00 -17.10
C GLY A 131 13.61 5.82 -18.04
N PRO A 132 14.12 6.88 -18.68
CA PRO A 132 15.46 7.48 -18.60
C PRO A 132 15.77 8.11 -17.23
N HIS A 133 16.94 8.74 -17.11
CA HIS A 133 17.46 9.32 -15.86
C HIS A 133 17.71 8.27 -14.75
N CYS A 134 17.99 7.03 -15.13
CA CYS A 134 18.48 6.05 -14.17
C CYS A 134 19.82 6.50 -13.59
N THR A 135 20.08 6.28 -12.31
CA THR A 135 21.37 6.59 -11.67
C THR A 135 22.02 5.39 -11.04
N ALA A 136 21.26 4.33 -10.81
CA ALA A 136 21.76 3.10 -10.21
C ALA A 136 20.89 1.90 -10.60
N LEU A 137 21.57 0.82 -10.97
CA LEU A 137 21.11 -0.56 -10.90
C LEU A 137 22.22 -1.37 -10.24
N MET A 138 22.01 -1.79 -9.01
CA MET A 138 23.01 -2.49 -8.21
C MET A 138 22.39 -3.72 -7.54
N ARG A 139 23.14 -4.83 -7.59
CA ARG A 139 22.78 -6.08 -6.91
C ARG A 139 24.04 -6.74 -6.35
N PRO A 140 24.37 -6.49 -5.08
CA PRO A 140 25.62 -6.97 -4.48
C PRO A 140 25.85 -8.48 -4.59
N ALA A 141 24.78 -9.29 -4.52
CA ALA A 141 24.88 -10.74 -4.62
C ALA A 141 25.41 -11.23 -5.99
N SER A 142 25.02 -10.58 -7.09
CA SER A 142 25.53 -10.85 -8.45
C SER A 142 26.70 -9.93 -8.82
N ARG A 143 27.18 -9.10 -7.87
CA ARG A 143 28.25 -8.12 -8.08
C ARG A 143 27.99 -7.17 -9.24
N LEU A 144 26.71 -6.93 -9.52
CA LEU A 144 26.25 -5.97 -10.53
C LEU A 144 26.28 -4.58 -9.90
N GLU A 145 27.25 -3.77 -10.30
CA GLU A 145 27.39 -2.38 -9.84
C GLU A 145 27.36 -1.43 -11.03
N ALA A 146 26.15 -1.13 -11.52
CA ALA A 146 25.91 -0.17 -12.59
C ALA A 146 25.27 1.09 -12.00
N GLY A 147 26.10 1.99 -11.45
CA GLY A 147 25.62 3.21 -10.81
C GLY A 147 26.67 4.30 -10.66
N PHE A 148 26.25 5.45 -10.10
CA PHE A 148 27.10 6.63 -9.94
C PHE A 148 27.51 6.90 -8.50
N THR A 149 27.17 6.02 -7.57
CA THR A 149 27.52 6.14 -6.16
C THR A 149 28.97 5.73 -5.93
N PRO A 150 29.74 6.50 -5.13
CA PRO A 150 31.07 6.11 -4.72
C PRO A 150 31.02 4.97 -3.71
N GLY A 151 31.94 4.01 -3.84
CA GLY A 151 32.07 2.90 -2.90
C GLY A 151 31.25 1.66 -3.27
N ARG A 152 31.58 0.54 -2.63
CA ARG A 152 30.92 -0.76 -2.82
C ARG A 152 29.78 -0.91 -1.83
N LEU A 153 28.61 -1.34 -2.30
CA LEU A 153 27.48 -1.63 -1.44
C LEU A 153 27.69 -2.90 -0.61
N LYS A 154 27.38 -2.84 0.67
CA LYS A 154 27.32 -4.02 1.52
C LYS A 154 26.13 -4.90 1.10
N ALA A 155 26.37 -6.21 0.97
CA ALA A 155 25.29 -7.16 0.74
C ALA A 155 24.38 -7.29 1.98
N GLY A 156 23.07 -7.37 1.74
CA GLY A 156 22.06 -7.53 2.80
C GLY A 156 20.66 -7.66 2.23
N GLY A 157 19.65 -7.58 3.09
CA GLY A 157 18.24 -7.89 2.76
C GLY A 157 17.37 -6.69 2.32
N ILE A 158 17.93 -5.48 2.16
CA ILE A 158 17.12 -4.29 1.85
C ILE A 158 17.03 -4.10 0.33
N GLY A 159 15.82 -4.12 -0.24
CA GLY A 159 15.55 -3.65 -1.59
C GLY A 159 15.25 -2.15 -1.58
N LEU A 160 15.95 -1.34 -2.38
CA LEU A 160 15.68 0.09 -2.55
C LEU A 160 15.21 0.36 -3.98
N LEU A 161 14.02 0.92 -4.11
CA LEU A 161 13.43 1.35 -5.36
C LEU A 161 13.05 2.83 -5.27
N SER A 162 13.58 3.66 -6.17
CA SER A 162 13.39 5.11 -6.09
C SER A 162 13.12 5.72 -7.47
N GLN A 163 12.22 6.68 -7.53
CA GLN A 163 12.02 7.52 -8.72
C GLN A 163 13.01 8.69 -8.78
N SER A 164 13.72 8.98 -7.67
CA SER A 164 14.72 10.05 -7.60
C SER A 164 16.14 9.49 -7.50
N GLY A 165 16.97 9.80 -8.49
CA GLY A 165 18.38 9.41 -8.49
C GLY A 165 19.20 10.12 -7.42
N ALA A 166 18.91 11.40 -7.14
CA ALA A 166 19.61 12.17 -6.10
C ALA A 166 19.33 11.60 -4.69
N VAL A 167 18.08 11.15 -4.45
CA VAL A 167 17.72 10.52 -3.19
C VAL A 167 18.43 9.19 -3.03
N VAL A 168 18.58 8.39 -4.11
CA VAL A 168 19.35 7.14 -4.07
C VAL A 168 20.78 7.41 -3.63
N THR A 169 21.48 8.36 -4.25
CA THR A 169 22.89 8.64 -3.91
C THR A 169 23.06 9.07 -2.45
N ALA A 170 22.19 9.93 -1.94
CA ALA A 170 22.22 10.36 -0.54
C ALA A 170 21.91 9.22 0.43
N LEU A 171 20.88 8.40 0.13
CA LEU A 171 20.51 7.26 0.96
C LEU A 171 21.62 6.20 1.01
N LEU A 172 22.32 5.96 -0.09
CA LEU A 172 23.42 5.00 -0.15
C LEU A 172 24.66 5.48 0.63
N ASP A 173 24.96 6.77 0.60
CA ASP A 173 26.05 7.35 1.37
C ASP A 173 25.81 7.21 2.89
N TRP A 174 24.60 7.55 3.33
CA TRP A 174 24.18 7.35 4.73
C TRP A 174 24.14 5.87 5.13
N ALA A 175 23.64 5.01 4.24
CA ALA A 175 23.56 3.58 4.49
C ALA A 175 24.94 2.92 4.61
N ASN A 176 25.90 3.36 3.80
CA ASN A 176 27.29 2.89 3.91
C ASN A 176 27.92 3.31 5.26
N ALA A 177 27.71 4.58 5.68
CA ALA A 177 28.17 5.04 6.99
C ALA A 177 27.52 4.28 8.15
N ALA A 178 26.27 3.81 7.94
CA ALA A 178 25.48 3.04 8.90
C ALA A 178 25.63 1.53 8.75
N GLU A 179 26.51 1.05 7.87
CA GLU A 179 26.75 -0.37 7.55
C GLU A 179 25.50 -1.17 7.14
N LEU A 180 24.48 -0.50 6.56
CA LEU A 180 23.29 -1.15 6.07
C LEU A 180 23.56 -1.91 4.77
N GLY A 181 23.08 -3.15 4.69
CA GLY A 181 23.24 -4.00 3.52
C GLY A 181 22.01 -4.03 2.61
N PHE A 182 22.28 -4.03 1.30
CA PHE A 182 21.24 -4.07 0.28
C PHE A 182 21.22 -5.40 -0.48
N SER A 183 20.02 -5.84 -0.84
CA SER A 183 19.81 -6.91 -1.81
C SER A 183 19.82 -6.35 -3.23
N THR A 184 19.19 -5.19 -3.41
CA THR A 184 19.03 -4.54 -4.72
C THR A 184 18.85 -3.04 -4.54
N VAL A 185 19.42 -2.25 -5.44
CA VAL A 185 19.14 -0.82 -5.56
C VAL A 185 18.79 -0.52 -7.01
N LEU A 186 17.63 0.10 -7.24
CA LEU A 186 17.20 0.52 -8.55
C LEU A 186 16.64 1.95 -8.51
N SER A 187 17.25 2.83 -9.33
CA SER A 187 16.67 4.13 -9.65
C SER A 187 15.86 4.03 -10.94
N LEU A 188 14.56 4.33 -10.84
CA LEU A 188 13.63 4.25 -11.97
C LEU A 188 13.70 5.45 -12.93
N GLY A 189 14.22 6.59 -12.43
CA GLY A 189 14.08 7.84 -13.17
C GLY A 189 12.63 8.13 -13.53
N GLN A 190 12.35 8.42 -14.79
CA GLN A 190 10.98 8.74 -15.25
C GLN A 190 10.05 7.52 -15.38
N ALA A 191 10.54 6.31 -15.21
CA ALA A 191 9.77 5.05 -15.25
C ALA A 191 8.83 4.93 -16.47
N LEU A 192 9.34 5.16 -17.69
CA LEU A 192 8.52 5.29 -18.90
C LEU A 192 7.81 4.00 -19.30
N ASP A 193 8.48 2.85 -19.20
CA ASP A 193 7.95 1.55 -19.63
C ASP A 193 7.80 0.58 -18.45
N LEU A 194 8.89 0.17 -17.82
CA LEU A 194 8.81 -0.61 -16.57
C LEU A 194 8.43 0.32 -15.42
N ASP A 195 7.35 -0.03 -14.73
CA ASP A 195 6.79 0.76 -13.63
C ASP A 195 6.71 -0.04 -12.33
N LEU A 196 6.34 0.64 -11.27
CA LEU A 196 6.29 0.15 -9.90
C LEU A 196 5.60 -1.22 -9.73
N PRO A 197 4.41 -1.47 -10.30
CA PRO A 197 3.71 -2.74 -10.08
C PRO A 197 4.54 -3.97 -10.48
N GLU A 198 5.20 -3.92 -11.65
CA GLU A 198 5.99 -5.05 -12.15
C GLU A 198 7.24 -5.32 -11.32
N LEU A 199 7.88 -4.24 -10.85
CA LEU A 199 9.08 -4.33 -10.03
C LEU A 199 8.77 -4.81 -8.62
N LEU A 200 7.64 -4.37 -8.04
CA LEU A 200 7.16 -4.85 -6.75
C LEU A 200 6.79 -6.33 -6.81
N ASP A 201 6.22 -6.79 -7.91
CA ASP A 201 5.93 -8.20 -8.14
C ASP A 201 7.21 -9.05 -8.19
N TRP A 202 8.30 -8.52 -8.74
CA TRP A 202 9.59 -9.22 -8.69
C TRP A 202 10.11 -9.37 -7.27
N TYR A 203 10.03 -8.31 -6.44
CA TYR A 203 10.43 -8.38 -5.03
C TYR A 203 9.62 -9.40 -4.22
N LEU A 204 8.40 -9.72 -4.63
CA LEU A 204 7.59 -10.74 -3.98
C LEU A 204 8.29 -12.11 -3.98
N PHE A 205 9.00 -12.42 -5.07
CA PHE A 205 9.66 -13.72 -5.29
C PHE A 205 11.16 -13.69 -5.02
N ASP A 206 11.79 -12.52 -4.87
CA ASP A 206 13.22 -12.41 -4.61
C ASP A 206 13.57 -12.85 -3.18
N SER A 207 14.17 -14.03 -3.04
CA SER A 207 14.55 -14.60 -1.75
C SER A 207 15.66 -13.84 -1.02
N GLN A 208 16.37 -12.94 -1.71
CA GLN A 208 17.46 -12.15 -1.14
C GLN A 208 16.98 -10.84 -0.52
N THR A 209 15.73 -10.46 -0.79
CA THR A 209 15.13 -9.25 -0.24
C THR A 209 14.23 -9.58 0.95
N ASP A 210 14.52 -9.00 2.10
CA ASP A 210 13.73 -9.14 3.33
C ASP A 210 12.75 -7.98 3.54
N SER A 211 13.10 -6.78 3.09
CA SER A 211 12.26 -5.58 3.17
C SER A 211 12.48 -4.68 1.97
N VAL A 212 11.48 -3.85 1.64
CA VAL A 212 11.55 -2.94 0.48
C VAL A 212 11.31 -1.50 0.91
N LEU A 213 12.25 -0.64 0.52
CA LEU A 213 12.16 0.81 0.69
C LEU A 213 11.78 1.44 -0.65
N LEU A 214 10.74 2.27 -0.65
CA LEU A 214 10.27 2.98 -1.83
C LEU A 214 10.37 4.49 -1.60
N PHE A 215 10.97 5.19 -2.57
CA PHE A 215 10.86 6.64 -2.68
C PHE A 215 10.06 6.99 -3.94
N LEU A 216 8.94 7.67 -3.77
CA LEU A 216 7.96 7.94 -4.82
C LEU A 216 7.79 9.45 -5.05
N GLU A 217 7.69 9.84 -6.31
CA GLU A 217 7.29 11.18 -6.75
C GLU A 217 5.85 11.13 -7.29
N ASN A 218 5.53 10.11 -8.09
CA ASN A 218 4.19 9.91 -8.65
C ASN A 218 3.82 8.42 -8.74
N ILE A 219 2.53 8.16 -8.90
CA ILE A 219 1.96 6.84 -9.16
C ILE A 219 1.09 6.95 -10.41
N ARG A 220 1.43 6.20 -11.47
CA ARG A 220 0.71 6.24 -12.75
C ARG A 220 -0.43 5.23 -12.80
N ASP A 221 -0.18 4.03 -12.31
CA ASP A 221 -1.16 2.95 -12.19
C ASP A 221 -1.43 2.70 -10.71
N ALA A 222 -2.39 3.44 -10.15
CA ALA A 222 -2.74 3.32 -8.74
C ALA A 222 -3.29 1.94 -8.39
N ARG A 223 -4.05 1.32 -9.29
CA ARG A 223 -4.66 0.01 -9.07
C ARG A 223 -3.61 -1.11 -9.06
N GLY A 224 -2.76 -1.14 -10.07
CA GLY A 224 -1.64 -2.08 -10.12
C GLY A 224 -0.67 -1.88 -8.94
N PHE A 225 -0.40 -0.62 -8.57
CA PHE A 225 0.41 -0.27 -7.41
C PHE A 225 -0.19 -0.79 -6.11
N MET A 226 -1.48 -0.52 -5.84
CA MET A 226 -2.17 -1.00 -4.65
C MET A 226 -2.18 -2.53 -4.56
N SER A 227 -2.46 -3.19 -5.68
CA SER A 227 -2.45 -4.65 -5.78
C SER A 227 -1.06 -5.23 -5.49
N SER A 228 0.01 -4.69 -6.11
CA SER A 228 1.38 -5.19 -5.93
C SER A 228 1.93 -4.88 -4.53
N VAL A 229 1.70 -3.66 -4.00
CA VAL A 229 2.10 -3.34 -2.62
C VAL A 229 1.39 -4.24 -1.62
N ARG A 230 0.08 -4.47 -1.78
CA ARG A 230 -0.71 -5.34 -0.90
C ARG A 230 -0.21 -6.79 -0.92
N ALA A 231 0.11 -7.32 -2.10
CA ALA A 231 0.68 -8.66 -2.22
C ALA A 231 2.05 -8.76 -1.55
N LEU A 232 2.93 -7.77 -1.79
CA LEU A 232 4.27 -7.74 -1.22
C LEU A 232 4.25 -7.52 0.30
N ALA A 233 3.43 -6.58 0.80
CA ALA A 233 3.35 -6.25 2.22
C ALA A 233 2.89 -7.42 3.10
N ARG A 234 2.18 -8.41 2.55
CA ARG A 234 1.80 -9.64 3.26
C ARG A 234 2.98 -10.54 3.61
N VAL A 235 4.07 -10.46 2.84
CA VAL A 235 5.24 -11.35 2.97
C VAL A 235 6.50 -10.61 3.39
N LYS A 236 6.63 -9.34 3.02
CA LYS A 236 7.80 -8.50 3.29
C LYS A 236 7.38 -7.10 3.72
N PRO A 237 8.02 -6.50 4.73
CA PRO A 237 7.78 -5.10 5.05
C PRO A 237 8.06 -4.18 3.86
N VAL A 238 7.12 -3.27 3.60
CA VAL A 238 7.23 -2.22 2.58
C VAL A 238 7.12 -0.87 3.25
N ILE A 239 8.16 -0.06 3.12
CA ILE A 239 8.23 1.29 3.68
C ILE A 239 8.25 2.28 2.52
N ILE A 240 7.35 3.24 2.56
CA ILE A 240 7.12 4.16 1.44
C ILE A 240 7.27 5.60 1.90
N MET A 241 8.12 6.35 1.23
CA MET A 241 8.23 7.79 1.35
C MET A 241 7.79 8.44 0.04
N LYS A 242 6.96 9.50 0.11
CA LYS A 242 6.50 10.25 -1.04
C LYS A 242 6.96 11.70 -0.97
N ALA A 243 7.45 12.23 -2.08
CA ALA A 243 7.72 13.66 -2.28
C ALA A 243 6.43 14.45 -2.54
N ALA A 244 6.53 15.79 -2.54
CA ALA A 244 5.45 16.73 -2.87
C ALA A 244 4.18 16.56 -1.99
N ARG A 245 4.34 16.77 -0.68
CA ARG A 245 3.28 16.61 0.32
C ARG A 245 2.42 17.86 0.50
N SER A 246 2.95 19.04 0.20
CA SER A 246 2.24 20.31 0.43
C SER A 246 1.30 20.65 -0.72
N ARG A 247 0.09 21.11 -0.40
CA ARG A 247 -0.94 21.58 -1.36
C ARG A 247 -0.39 22.64 -2.34
N GLY A 248 0.48 23.57 -1.86
CA GLY A 248 1.05 24.64 -2.67
C GLY A 248 2.04 24.17 -3.73
N LEU A 249 2.83 23.14 -3.46
CA LEU A 249 3.84 22.65 -4.40
C LEU A 249 3.23 21.84 -5.55
N THR A 250 2.17 21.07 -5.26
CA THR A 250 1.41 20.32 -6.28
C THR A 250 0.64 21.27 -7.20
N ALA A 251 0.08 22.36 -6.68
CA ALA A 251 -0.58 23.39 -7.47
C ALA A 251 0.41 24.08 -8.41
N THR A 252 1.58 24.50 -7.92
CA THR A 252 2.60 25.20 -8.73
C THR A 252 3.17 24.32 -9.86
N LEU A 253 3.21 23.00 -9.70
CA LEU A 253 3.66 22.07 -10.75
C LEU A 253 2.56 21.69 -11.74
N MET A 254 1.27 21.89 -11.39
CA MET A 254 0.10 21.62 -12.25
C MET A 254 -0.60 22.87 -12.78
N ASP A 255 -0.29 24.07 -12.29
CA ASP A 255 -0.98 25.34 -12.58
C ASP A 255 -0.68 25.95 -13.97
N THR A 256 -0.15 25.17 -14.89
CA THR A 256 -0.13 25.60 -16.30
C THR A 256 -1.40 25.25 -17.07
N MET A 257 -2.42 24.69 -16.42
CA MET A 257 -3.67 24.32 -17.10
C MET A 257 -4.91 24.42 -16.20
N SER A 258 -5.36 25.59 -15.84
CA SER A 258 -6.79 25.89 -15.66
C SER A 258 -7.04 27.15 -14.80
N ASP A 259 -7.02 28.29 -15.45
CA ASP A 259 -7.81 29.47 -15.00
C ASP A 259 -9.28 29.17 -15.31
N THR A 260 -10.07 28.96 -14.30
CA THR A 260 -11.47 29.33 -14.12
C THR A 260 -12.09 28.53 -13.00
N MET A 261 -12.11 29.08 -11.79
CA MET A 261 -13.09 28.64 -10.78
C MET A 261 -13.63 29.82 -10.00
N SER A 262 -14.90 30.09 -10.25
CA SER A 262 -15.75 30.93 -9.40
C SER A 262 -15.79 30.38 -7.97
N ALA A 263 -15.38 31.20 -7.01
CA ALA A 263 -15.48 30.95 -5.59
C ALA A 263 -16.96 30.85 -5.18
N SER A 264 -17.46 29.66 -4.95
CA SER A 264 -18.71 29.40 -4.24
C SER A 264 -18.40 29.10 -2.77
N PHE A 265 -18.90 29.91 -1.88
CA PHE A 265 -18.70 29.90 -0.44
C PHE A 265 -19.49 28.78 0.28
N ALA A 266 -19.10 27.54 0.11
CA ALA A 266 -19.41 26.48 1.07
C ALA A 266 -18.26 25.50 1.04
N ALA A 267 -17.51 25.39 2.13
CA ALA A 267 -16.42 24.45 2.25
C ALA A 267 -16.98 23.03 2.05
N ASP A 268 -16.84 22.56 0.84
CA ASP A 268 -17.29 21.28 0.38
C ASP A 268 -16.31 20.19 0.84
N ILE A 269 -16.81 18.94 1.01
CA ILE A 269 -16.00 17.82 1.49
C ILE A 269 -14.75 17.61 0.62
N ALA A 270 -14.84 17.83 -0.68
CA ALA A 270 -13.71 17.71 -1.60
C ALA A 270 -12.58 18.73 -1.32
N SER A 271 -12.92 19.96 -0.90
CA SER A 271 -11.94 21.00 -0.59
C SER A 271 -11.19 20.76 0.74
N LEU A 272 -11.72 19.89 1.59
CA LEU A 272 -11.17 19.54 2.89
C LEU A 272 -10.28 18.28 2.83
N ILE A 273 -10.37 17.51 1.76
CA ILE A 273 -9.56 16.30 1.56
C ILE A 273 -8.22 16.68 0.94
N ASP A 274 -7.13 16.28 1.60
CA ASP A 274 -5.77 16.45 1.09
C ASP A 274 -5.30 15.18 0.37
N ALA A 275 -4.70 15.33 -0.81
CA ALA A 275 -4.09 14.22 -1.56
C ALA A 275 -3.04 13.45 -0.72
N ASP A 276 -2.38 14.13 0.24
CA ASP A 276 -1.45 13.50 1.17
C ASP A 276 -2.16 12.60 2.19
N GLN A 277 -3.37 12.98 2.65
CA GLN A 277 -4.21 12.13 3.51
C GLN A 277 -4.70 10.90 2.74
N VAL A 278 -5.12 11.06 1.48
CA VAL A 278 -5.54 9.96 0.60
C VAL A 278 -4.40 8.98 0.39
N PHE A 279 -3.20 9.48 0.08
CA PHE A 279 -2.00 8.65 -0.05
C PHE A 279 -1.70 7.88 1.24
N GLY A 280 -1.78 8.55 2.41
CA GLY A 280 -1.58 7.90 3.71
C GLY A 280 -2.58 6.76 3.96
N ALA A 281 -3.86 6.98 3.64
CA ALA A 281 -4.91 5.96 3.74
C ALA A 281 -4.65 4.79 2.79
N ALA A 282 -4.27 5.07 1.54
CA ALA A 282 -3.94 4.05 0.54
C ALA A 282 -2.79 3.15 1.01
N ILE A 283 -1.70 3.74 1.50
CA ILE A 283 -0.53 2.98 1.99
C ILE A 283 -0.89 2.11 3.19
N ALA A 284 -1.65 2.65 4.16
CA ALA A 284 -2.11 1.89 5.30
C ALA A 284 -3.03 0.73 4.88
N ARG A 285 -3.95 0.98 3.95
CA ARG A 285 -4.87 -0.02 3.37
C ARG A 285 -4.14 -1.15 2.63
N ALA A 286 -3.01 -0.83 1.99
CA ALA A 286 -2.14 -1.82 1.34
C ALA A 286 -1.28 -2.63 2.33
N GLY A 287 -1.30 -2.31 3.63
CA GLY A 287 -0.49 -2.98 4.65
C GLY A 287 0.97 -2.49 4.72
N ALA A 288 1.31 -1.47 3.95
CA ALA A 288 2.62 -0.85 3.97
C ALA A 288 2.74 0.25 5.04
N VAL A 289 3.93 0.77 5.26
CA VAL A 289 4.20 1.85 6.22
C VAL A 289 4.68 3.08 5.48
N ARG A 290 4.12 4.22 5.83
CA ARG A 290 4.58 5.51 5.35
C ARG A 290 5.66 6.07 6.26
N ALA A 291 6.81 6.41 5.67
CA ALA A 291 7.84 7.23 6.29
C ALA A 291 7.65 8.70 5.90
N ASP A 292 7.75 9.60 6.87
CA ASP A 292 7.51 11.03 6.67
C ASP A 292 8.83 11.81 6.46
N THR A 293 9.96 11.22 6.83
CA THR A 293 11.30 11.79 6.64
C THR A 293 12.28 10.73 6.14
N THR A 294 13.38 11.18 5.53
CA THR A 294 14.46 10.28 5.08
C THR A 294 15.09 9.51 6.24
N MET A 295 15.20 10.13 7.41
CA MET A 295 15.70 9.45 8.61
C MET A 295 14.75 8.36 9.09
N GLN A 296 13.44 8.59 9.04
CA GLN A 296 12.45 7.55 9.32
C GLN A 296 12.52 6.39 8.32
N LEU A 297 12.76 6.67 7.03
CA LEU A 297 12.92 5.64 6.00
C LEU A 297 14.09 4.70 6.32
N LEU A 298 15.24 5.26 6.70
CA LEU A 298 16.44 4.49 7.08
C LEU A 298 16.27 3.76 8.43
N SER A 299 15.68 4.45 9.42
CA SER A 299 15.44 3.86 10.74
C SER A 299 14.45 2.69 10.67
N ALA A 300 13.43 2.80 9.81
CA ALA A 300 12.48 1.71 9.56
C ALA A 300 13.15 0.49 8.95
N ALA A 301 14.12 0.69 8.06
CA ALA A 301 14.88 -0.42 7.46
C ALA A 301 15.62 -1.25 8.53
N ARG A 302 16.21 -0.60 9.52
CA ARG A 302 16.90 -1.26 10.64
C ARG A 302 15.94 -2.04 11.56
N LEU A 303 14.78 -1.43 11.87
CA LEU A 303 13.81 -2.01 12.80
C LEU A 303 13.00 -3.16 12.24
N LEU A 304 12.71 -3.15 10.93
CA LEU A 304 11.85 -4.15 10.30
C LEU A 304 12.63 -5.42 9.88
N ALA A 305 13.95 -5.34 9.78
CA ALA A 305 14.81 -6.49 9.48
C ALA A 305 14.67 -7.65 10.48
N PRO A 306 14.62 -7.42 11.83
CA PRO A 306 14.49 -8.51 12.80
C PRO A 306 13.09 -9.14 12.87
N ARG A 307 12.07 -8.59 12.18
CA ARG A 307 10.68 -9.09 12.15
C ARG A 307 10.03 -9.31 13.53
N ARG A 308 10.32 -8.45 14.52
CA ARG A 308 9.72 -8.49 15.86
C ARG A 308 8.79 -7.28 16.05
N PRO A 309 7.58 -7.28 15.45
CA PRO A 309 6.66 -6.15 15.63
C PRO A 309 6.08 -6.16 17.05
N PRO A 310 5.81 -4.97 17.63
CA PRO A 310 5.14 -4.86 18.91
C PRO A 310 3.69 -5.36 18.84
N THR A 311 3.19 -5.88 19.92
CA THR A 311 1.79 -6.32 20.02
C THR A 311 0.82 -5.17 20.21
N GLY A 312 1.31 -3.99 20.58
CA GLY A 312 0.52 -2.79 20.80
C GLY A 312 1.38 -1.54 21.00
N PRO A 313 0.77 -0.41 21.39
CA PRO A 313 1.44 0.89 21.45
C PRO A 313 2.13 1.21 22.80
N ARG A 314 2.17 0.28 23.76
CA ARG A 314 2.62 0.56 25.14
C ARG A 314 4.12 0.37 25.28
N VAL A 315 4.85 1.45 25.57
CA VAL A 315 6.32 1.47 25.66
C VAL A 315 6.77 1.64 27.10
N ALA A 316 7.71 0.79 27.53
CA ALA A 316 8.49 1.03 28.73
C ALA A 316 9.80 1.73 28.41
N ILE A 317 10.16 2.75 29.20
CA ILE A 317 11.42 3.49 29.10
C ILE A 317 12.30 3.12 30.29
N VAL A 318 13.52 2.65 30.01
CA VAL A 318 14.57 2.44 30.99
C VAL A 318 15.74 3.36 30.64
N ALA A 319 16.23 4.15 31.59
CA ALA A 319 17.28 5.14 31.35
C ALA A 319 18.28 5.19 32.54
N ASN A 320 19.55 5.43 32.25
CA ASN A 320 20.54 5.73 33.26
C ASN A 320 20.68 7.24 33.56
N GLY A 321 19.62 8.00 33.25
CA GLY A 321 19.50 9.43 33.50
C GLY A 321 18.06 9.92 33.38
N GLY A 322 17.62 10.84 34.24
CA GLY A 322 16.24 11.33 34.27
C GLY A 322 15.86 12.16 33.04
N GLY A 323 16.76 13.06 32.60
CA GLY A 323 16.52 13.96 31.48
C GLY A 323 16.15 13.22 30.15
N PRO A 324 16.96 12.25 29.69
CA PRO A 324 16.65 11.46 28.50
C PRO A 324 15.33 10.71 28.59
N GLY A 325 14.99 10.16 29.76
CA GLY A 325 13.71 9.52 30.01
C GLY A 325 12.51 10.45 29.79
N THR A 326 12.62 11.70 30.27
CA THR A 326 11.59 12.73 30.07
C THR A 326 11.47 13.12 28.60
N ILE A 327 12.57 13.34 27.89
CA ILE A 327 12.55 13.65 26.44
C ILE A 327 11.87 12.55 25.66
N ALA A 328 12.17 11.29 25.98
CA ALA A 328 11.51 10.15 25.33
C ALA A 328 10.00 10.10 25.64
N ALA A 329 9.59 10.37 26.87
CA ALA A 329 8.18 10.43 27.25
C ALA A 329 7.42 11.53 26.50
N ASP A 330 8.00 12.73 26.41
CA ASP A 330 7.44 13.84 25.63
C ASP A 330 7.32 13.49 24.12
N ALA A 331 8.29 12.76 23.57
CA ALA A 331 8.23 12.27 22.19
C ALA A 331 7.11 11.23 22.00
N LEU A 332 6.91 10.32 22.97
CA LEU A 332 5.81 9.36 22.94
C LEU A 332 4.44 10.04 22.95
N GLU A 333 4.25 11.10 23.72
CA GLU A 333 2.98 11.84 23.77
C GLU A 333 2.61 12.46 22.42
N ARG A 334 3.61 12.87 21.64
CA ARG A 334 3.43 13.41 20.27
C ARG A 334 3.25 12.34 19.21
N SER A 335 3.45 11.07 19.57
CA SER A 335 3.35 9.93 18.66
C SER A 335 2.05 9.15 18.84
N ALA A 336 1.86 8.08 18.05
CA ALA A 336 0.77 7.12 18.24
C ALA A 336 1.06 6.11 19.37
N LEU A 337 2.26 6.12 19.94
CA LEU A 337 2.65 5.27 21.06
C LEU A 337 2.14 5.86 22.39
N ARG A 338 2.25 5.07 23.43
CA ARG A 338 1.83 5.46 24.78
C ARG A 338 2.82 4.92 25.81
N LEU A 339 3.09 5.72 26.82
CA LEU A 339 3.81 5.24 27.98
C LEU A 339 3.02 4.11 28.66
N ALA A 340 3.65 2.96 28.88
CA ALA A 340 3.00 1.84 29.58
C ALA A 340 2.64 2.29 31.00
N LYS A 341 1.37 2.04 31.40
CA LYS A 341 0.88 2.46 32.71
C LYS A 341 1.50 1.61 33.80
N ARG A 342 1.96 2.25 34.89
CA ARG A 342 2.41 1.56 36.08
C ARG A 342 1.26 0.75 36.69
N ARG A 343 1.54 -0.52 37.05
CA ARG A 343 0.65 -1.41 37.77
C ARG A 343 1.23 -1.68 39.15
N PRO A 344 0.42 -2.12 40.15
CA PRO A 344 0.94 -2.62 41.41
C PRO A 344 1.97 -3.72 41.17
N GLY A 345 3.15 -3.62 41.76
CA GLY A 345 4.25 -4.58 41.58
C GLY A 345 5.13 -4.41 40.36
N THR A 346 4.85 -3.44 39.44
CA THR A 346 5.70 -3.13 38.31
C THR A 346 6.62 -1.92 38.56
N LEU A 347 7.68 -1.83 37.74
CA LEU A 347 8.64 -0.72 37.80
C LEU A 347 7.99 0.63 37.47
N ALA A 348 8.62 1.72 37.88
CA ALA A 348 8.27 3.06 37.42
C ALA A 348 8.47 3.16 35.90
N ASN A 349 7.72 4.05 35.25
CA ASN A 349 7.89 4.28 33.83
C ASN A 349 7.70 5.80 33.55
N PRO A 350 8.74 6.52 33.08
CA PRO A 350 10.12 6.07 32.85
C PRO A 350 10.84 5.60 34.12
N LEU A 351 11.65 4.53 33.97
CA LEU A 351 12.52 4.06 35.05
C LEU A 351 13.89 4.72 34.92
N ASN A 352 14.29 5.47 35.96
CA ASN A 352 15.62 6.04 36.06
C ASN A 352 16.51 5.15 36.95
N LEU A 353 17.56 4.60 36.38
CA LEU A 353 18.55 3.78 37.06
C LEU A 353 19.71 4.61 37.69
N PHE A 354 19.71 5.94 37.43
CA PHE A 354 20.77 6.89 37.79
C PHE A 354 22.13 6.61 37.10
N ALA A 355 23.07 7.53 37.30
CA ALA A 355 24.34 7.54 36.59
C ALA A 355 25.33 6.45 37.02
N ASP A 356 25.15 5.87 38.18
CA ASP A 356 25.97 4.82 38.77
C ASP A 356 25.48 3.38 38.49
N ALA A 357 24.45 3.27 37.65
CA ALA A 357 23.89 1.96 37.30
C ALA A 357 24.93 1.09 36.59
N ASP A 358 25.15 -0.12 37.12
CA ASP A 358 25.99 -1.13 36.50
C ASP A 358 25.25 -1.98 35.46
N ALA A 359 25.99 -2.84 34.74
CA ALA A 359 25.44 -3.71 33.73
C ALA A 359 24.38 -4.69 34.26
N ALA A 360 24.52 -5.19 35.49
CA ALA A 360 23.58 -6.13 36.11
C ALA A 360 22.25 -5.45 36.45
N GLN A 361 22.29 -4.20 36.90
CA GLN A 361 21.10 -3.39 37.15
C GLN A 361 20.35 -3.06 35.85
N ILE A 362 21.09 -2.74 34.77
CA ILE A 362 20.51 -2.54 33.42
C ILE A 362 19.81 -3.82 32.95
N GLU A 363 20.48 -4.96 33.02
CA GLU A 363 19.90 -6.24 32.60
C GLU A 363 18.65 -6.59 33.42
N THR A 364 18.70 -6.45 34.72
CA THR A 364 17.57 -6.74 35.62
C THR A 364 16.34 -5.87 35.30
N ALA A 365 16.57 -4.56 35.12
CA ALA A 365 15.49 -3.63 34.78
C ALA A 365 14.85 -3.93 33.43
N LEU A 366 15.68 -4.23 32.41
CA LEU A 366 15.19 -4.59 31.08
C LEU A 366 14.40 -5.91 31.08
N ARG A 367 14.89 -6.95 31.77
CA ARG A 367 14.16 -8.22 31.92
C ARG A 367 12.81 -8.03 32.61
N ALA A 368 12.74 -7.21 33.64
CA ALA A 368 11.49 -6.90 34.33
C ALA A 368 10.50 -6.14 33.41
N ALA A 369 10.98 -5.17 32.62
CA ALA A 369 10.16 -4.45 31.67
C ALA A 369 9.67 -5.37 30.53
N LEU A 370 10.51 -6.26 30.03
CA LEU A 370 10.15 -7.23 28.99
C LEU A 370 9.16 -8.30 29.50
N ALA A 371 9.20 -8.67 30.76
CA ALA A 371 8.27 -9.61 31.38
C ALA A 371 6.87 -9.01 31.66
N ASP A 372 6.75 -7.68 31.76
CA ASP A 372 5.47 -7.03 32.06
C ASP A 372 4.49 -7.14 30.87
N GLU A 373 3.37 -7.82 31.04
CA GLU A 373 2.29 -7.96 30.02
C GLU A 373 1.66 -6.62 29.63
N GLY A 374 1.83 -5.57 30.44
CA GLY A 374 1.41 -4.21 30.16
C GLY A 374 2.30 -3.46 29.17
N VAL A 375 3.42 -4.06 28.75
CA VAL A 375 4.45 -3.48 27.89
C VAL A 375 4.48 -4.21 26.55
N ASP A 376 4.50 -3.45 25.46
CA ASP A 376 4.55 -3.98 24.09
C ASP A 376 5.92 -3.80 23.42
N ALA A 377 6.70 -2.80 23.89
CA ALA A 377 8.07 -2.52 23.43
C ALA A 377 8.88 -1.88 24.56
N VAL A 378 10.20 -2.02 24.52
CA VAL A 378 11.12 -1.41 25.50
C VAL A 378 12.09 -0.48 24.79
N LEU A 379 12.27 0.73 25.35
CA LEU A 379 13.24 1.72 24.93
C LEU A 379 14.30 1.88 26.03
N MET A 380 15.53 1.49 25.74
CA MET A 380 16.68 1.70 26.61
C MET A 380 17.43 2.96 26.20
N LEU A 381 17.65 3.87 27.17
CA LEU A 381 18.40 5.11 26.98
C LEU A 381 19.69 5.04 27.80
N PHE A 382 20.82 4.95 27.14
CA PHE A 382 22.13 4.90 27.76
C PHE A 382 22.95 6.16 27.42
N MET A 383 23.28 6.89 28.46
CA MET A 383 24.21 8.02 28.41
C MET A 383 25.58 7.53 28.90
N PRO A 384 26.70 7.90 28.23
CA PRO A 384 28.01 7.47 28.64
C PRO A 384 28.34 7.92 30.07
N GLN A 385 28.75 6.99 30.89
CA GLN A 385 29.13 7.20 32.31
C GLN A 385 30.46 6.54 32.57
N THR A 386 31.18 7.02 33.58
CA THR A 386 32.47 6.43 33.98
C THR A 386 32.30 5.08 34.66
N ALA A 387 31.14 4.87 35.30
CA ALA A 387 30.87 3.66 36.07
C ALA A 387 30.64 2.42 35.18
N THR A 388 30.02 2.61 34.00
CA THR A 388 29.67 1.50 33.12
C THR A 388 30.15 1.78 31.70
N PRO A 389 31.14 1.02 31.19
CA PRO A 389 31.53 1.09 29.78
C PRO A 389 30.36 0.78 28.84
N SER A 390 30.35 1.42 27.66
CA SER A 390 29.31 1.18 26.66
C SER A 390 29.22 -0.28 26.19
N THR A 391 30.34 -1.00 26.20
CA THR A 391 30.42 -2.44 25.88
C THR A 391 29.68 -3.29 26.91
N ASP A 392 29.80 -2.97 28.17
CA ASP A 392 29.17 -3.72 29.27
C ASP A 392 27.65 -3.46 29.29
N ALA A 393 27.26 -2.21 29.07
CA ALA A 393 25.86 -1.85 28.87
C ALA A 393 25.25 -2.57 27.66
N ALA A 394 25.97 -2.62 26.52
CA ALA A 394 25.55 -3.35 25.34
C ALA A 394 25.38 -4.85 25.61
N GLY A 395 26.33 -5.45 26.33
CA GLY A 395 26.24 -6.87 26.77
C GLY A 395 24.99 -7.14 27.61
N ALA A 396 24.67 -6.25 28.57
CA ALA A 396 23.47 -6.35 29.40
C ALA A 396 22.17 -6.24 28.58
N ILE A 397 22.13 -5.31 27.62
CA ILE A 397 20.97 -5.13 26.72
C ILE A 397 20.78 -6.38 25.86
N ILE A 398 21.86 -6.94 25.28
CA ILE A 398 21.84 -8.16 24.47
C ILE A 398 21.34 -9.35 25.32
N ALA A 399 21.88 -9.52 26.50
CA ALA A 399 21.49 -10.59 27.41
C ALA A 399 20.01 -10.51 27.80
N ALA A 400 19.50 -9.31 28.09
CA ALA A 400 18.09 -9.09 28.41
C ALA A 400 17.16 -9.35 27.22
N ALA A 401 17.56 -8.93 26.01
CA ALA A 401 16.76 -9.06 24.79
C ALA A 401 16.78 -10.48 24.19
N SER A 402 17.73 -11.33 24.60
CA SER A 402 17.88 -12.70 24.10
C SER A 402 16.65 -13.54 24.42
N GLY A 403 16.11 -14.25 23.42
CA GLY A 403 14.92 -15.09 23.55
C GLY A 403 13.59 -14.33 23.74
N GLN A 404 13.60 -12.99 23.76
CA GLN A 404 12.39 -12.19 23.92
C GLN A 404 11.66 -11.97 22.59
N THR A 405 10.34 -11.87 22.66
CA THR A 405 9.49 -11.57 21.49
C THR A 405 9.20 -10.08 21.30
N LYS A 406 9.27 -9.30 22.40
CA LYS A 406 9.05 -7.86 22.36
C LYS A 406 10.25 -7.12 21.78
N PRO A 407 10.05 -6.09 20.95
CA PRO A 407 11.14 -5.31 20.40
C PRO A 407 11.83 -4.48 21.49
N VAL A 408 13.16 -4.42 21.41
CA VAL A 408 14.02 -3.53 22.19
C VAL A 408 14.70 -2.57 21.25
N ALA A 409 14.59 -1.28 21.52
CA ALA A 409 15.33 -0.22 20.85
C ALA A 409 16.31 0.41 21.86
N ALA A 410 17.52 0.71 21.43
CA ALA A 410 18.54 1.30 22.28
C ALA A 410 18.95 2.69 21.75
N VAL A 411 18.98 3.68 22.64
CA VAL A 411 19.63 4.96 22.38
C VAL A 411 20.97 4.97 23.12
N LEU A 412 22.05 5.05 22.36
CA LEU A 412 23.37 5.32 22.90
C LEU A 412 23.74 6.73 22.48
N ALA A 413 23.59 7.68 23.40
CA ALA A 413 23.90 9.09 23.12
C ALA A 413 25.36 9.37 23.42
N GLY A 414 26.13 9.79 22.44
CA GLY A 414 27.55 10.12 22.58
C GLY A 414 28.27 10.06 21.23
N GLY A 415 29.58 10.13 21.29
CA GLY A 415 30.44 10.03 20.11
C GLY A 415 31.34 8.79 20.17
N ALA A 416 32.65 8.98 20.21
CA ALA A 416 33.62 7.88 20.19
C ALA A 416 33.49 6.91 21.39
N SER A 417 33.01 7.39 22.56
CA SER A 417 32.89 6.59 23.78
C SER A 417 31.81 5.49 23.70
N ILE A 418 30.85 5.62 22.78
CA ILE A 418 29.76 4.64 22.64
C ILE A 418 29.95 3.72 21.41
N ALA A 419 30.89 4.01 20.53
CA ALA A 419 31.01 3.35 19.25
C ALA A 419 31.17 1.82 19.35
N ALA A 420 31.98 1.34 20.31
CA ALA A 420 32.18 -0.10 20.53
C ALA A 420 30.90 -0.80 21.01
N GLY A 421 30.16 -0.17 21.95
CA GLY A 421 28.87 -0.69 22.42
C GLY A 421 27.81 -0.70 21.32
N GLN A 422 27.79 0.32 20.48
CA GLN A 422 26.88 0.42 19.34
C GLN A 422 27.14 -0.69 18.32
N GLN A 423 28.40 -0.97 17.98
CA GLN A 423 28.77 -2.08 17.10
C GLN A 423 28.32 -3.44 17.63
N LEU A 424 28.43 -3.67 18.94
CA LEU A 424 27.95 -4.91 19.58
C LEU A 424 26.44 -5.06 19.46
N LEU A 425 25.66 -4.00 19.70
CA LEU A 425 24.20 -4.02 19.57
C LEU A 425 23.76 -4.24 18.12
N ASP A 426 24.36 -3.53 17.18
CA ASP A 426 24.07 -3.65 15.75
C ASP A 426 24.39 -5.09 15.25
N ALA A 427 25.50 -5.68 15.69
CA ALA A 427 25.86 -7.06 15.38
C ALA A 427 24.86 -8.08 15.98
N ALA A 428 24.27 -7.77 17.14
CA ALA A 428 23.23 -8.57 17.77
C ALA A 428 21.81 -8.33 17.19
N GLY A 429 21.67 -7.44 16.20
CA GLY A 429 20.38 -7.08 15.59
C GLY A 429 19.49 -6.23 16.49
N ILE A 430 20.04 -5.54 17.48
CA ILE A 430 19.33 -4.57 18.32
C ILE A 430 19.56 -3.18 17.72
N PRO A 431 18.50 -2.52 17.23
CA PRO A 431 18.64 -1.24 16.55
C PRO A 431 19.08 -0.14 17.52
N THR A 432 20.10 0.63 17.10
CA THR A 432 20.65 1.74 17.85
C THR A 432 20.27 3.09 17.27
N PHE A 433 20.05 4.09 18.12
CA PHE A 433 19.67 5.44 17.75
C PHE A 433 20.53 6.48 18.50
N ILE A 434 20.66 7.65 17.89
CA ILE A 434 21.48 8.75 18.46
C ILE A 434 20.65 9.56 19.47
N THR A 435 19.34 9.72 19.22
CA THR A 435 18.45 10.51 20.07
C THR A 435 17.20 9.72 20.48
N PRO A 436 16.60 10.05 21.65
CA PRO A 436 15.35 9.46 22.08
C PRO A 436 14.20 9.62 21.08
N GLU A 437 14.11 10.80 20.44
CA GLU A 437 13.05 11.09 19.46
C GLU A 437 13.14 10.17 18.25
N ASN A 438 14.36 9.96 17.71
CA ASN A 438 14.55 9.05 16.57
C ASN A 438 14.15 7.61 16.91
N ALA A 439 14.43 7.16 18.14
CA ALA A 439 14.04 5.83 18.60
C ALA A 439 12.51 5.71 18.76
N VAL A 440 11.86 6.74 19.30
CA VAL A 440 10.39 6.80 19.43
C VAL A 440 9.73 6.80 18.05
N ASP A 441 10.22 7.62 17.12
CA ASP A 441 9.72 7.66 15.74
C ASP A 441 9.84 6.30 15.07
N ALA A 442 10.95 5.63 15.24
CA ALA A 442 11.19 4.31 14.70
C ALA A 442 10.26 3.24 15.31
N LEU A 443 10.05 3.25 16.63
CA LEU A 443 9.09 2.38 17.31
C LEU A 443 7.64 2.69 16.88
N ALA A 444 7.29 3.95 16.64
CA ALA A 444 5.98 4.34 16.11
C ALA A 444 5.73 3.81 14.70
N LEU A 445 6.77 3.80 13.86
CA LEU A 445 6.70 3.17 12.53
C LEU A 445 6.50 1.66 12.62
N LEU A 446 7.20 1.00 13.54
CA LEU A 446 7.08 -0.45 13.76
C LEU A 446 5.68 -0.83 14.28
N GLU A 447 5.10 -0.05 15.19
CA GLU A 447 3.72 -0.23 15.66
C GLU A 447 2.71 0.00 14.52
N ARG A 448 2.92 1.06 13.72
CA ARG A 448 2.08 1.36 12.56
C ARG A 448 2.11 0.20 11.56
N PHE A 449 3.28 -0.39 11.31
CA PHE A 449 3.40 -1.59 10.49
C PHE A 449 2.59 -2.74 11.09
N ALA A 450 2.77 -3.05 12.38
CA ALA A 450 2.05 -4.11 13.06
C ALA A 450 0.53 -3.92 12.99
N ARG A 451 0.04 -2.70 13.17
CA ARG A 451 -1.36 -2.33 13.06
C ARG A 451 -1.90 -2.51 11.64
N ASN A 452 -1.16 -2.03 10.62
CA ASN A 452 -1.55 -2.17 9.22
C ASN A 452 -1.58 -3.65 8.81
N GLN A 453 -0.63 -4.46 9.29
CA GLN A 453 -0.63 -5.91 9.07
C GLN A 453 -1.82 -6.60 9.74
N ARG A 454 -2.18 -6.22 10.96
CA ARG A 454 -3.39 -6.74 11.63
C ARG A 454 -4.65 -6.38 10.85
N SER A 455 -4.77 -5.13 10.41
CA SER A 455 -5.91 -4.68 9.58
C SER A 455 -5.98 -5.43 8.24
N LEU A 456 -4.82 -5.67 7.60
CA LEU A 456 -4.75 -6.40 6.32
C LEU A 456 -5.20 -7.87 6.45
N ARG A 457 -4.97 -8.48 7.61
CA ARG A 457 -5.32 -9.88 7.91
C ARG A 457 -6.67 -10.05 8.61
N GLN A 458 -7.27 -8.96 9.05
CA GLN A 458 -8.55 -9.01 9.77
C GLN A 458 -9.64 -9.55 8.84
N VAL A 459 -10.32 -10.62 9.29
CA VAL A 459 -11.51 -11.12 8.62
C VAL A 459 -12.65 -10.18 8.96
N PRO A 460 -13.30 -9.54 7.96
CA PRO A 460 -14.45 -8.68 8.22
C PRO A 460 -15.57 -9.49 8.88
N VAL A 461 -16.18 -8.94 9.91
CA VAL A 461 -17.46 -9.49 10.40
C VAL A 461 -18.51 -9.12 9.36
N ALA A 462 -19.18 -10.10 8.80
CA ALA A 462 -20.28 -9.86 7.88
C ALA A 462 -21.36 -9.03 8.63
N ILE A 463 -21.54 -7.79 8.21
CA ILE A 463 -22.71 -7.03 8.65
C ILE A 463 -23.88 -7.58 7.83
N ASP A 464 -24.77 -8.33 8.46
CA ASP A 464 -26.08 -8.56 7.87
C ASP A 464 -26.83 -7.21 7.86
N THR A 465 -26.75 -6.50 6.74
CA THR A 465 -27.44 -5.22 6.61
C THR A 465 -28.95 -5.39 6.52
N GLY A 466 -29.45 -6.63 6.41
CA GLY A 466 -30.88 -6.92 6.17
C GLY A 466 -31.45 -6.21 4.94
N PHE A 467 -30.59 -5.62 4.11
CA PHE A 467 -30.98 -4.75 3.00
C PHE A 467 -30.20 -5.11 1.73
N ALA A 468 -30.94 -5.43 0.67
CA ALA A 468 -30.40 -5.61 -0.67
C ALA A 468 -30.51 -4.29 -1.45
N PRO A 469 -29.41 -3.68 -1.93
CA PRO A 469 -29.46 -2.41 -2.66
C PRO A 469 -30.13 -2.58 -4.04
N ASP A 470 -31.01 -1.64 -4.40
CA ASP A 470 -31.56 -1.55 -5.77
C ASP A 470 -30.62 -0.73 -6.68
N VAL A 471 -29.52 -1.39 -7.09
CA VAL A 471 -28.51 -0.79 -7.98
C VAL A 471 -29.14 -0.34 -9.30
N ALA A 472 -30.14 -1.06 -9.81
CA ALA A 472 -30.79 -0.75 -11.08
C ALA A 472 -31.59 0.54 -11.00
N ALA A 473 -32.29 0.79 -9.89
CA ALA A 473 -33.01 2.06 -9.66
C ALA A 473 -32.03 3.24 -9.60
N ALA A 474 -30.95 3.14 -8.84
CA ALA A 474 -29.94 4.21 -8.76
C ALA A 474 -29.33 4.50 -10.15
N HIS A 475 -28.96 3.48 -10.91
CA HIS A 475 -28.45 3.63 -12.28
C HIS A 475 -29.46 4.32 -13.21
N ARG A 476 -30.76 3.98 -13.12
CA ARG A 476 -31.79 4.64 -13.94
C ARG A 476 -31.87 6.13 -13.63
N ILE A 477 -31.87 6.49 -12.35
CA ILE A 477 -31.94 7.92 -11.91
C ILE A 477 -30.73 8.69 -12.44
N CYS A 478 -29.52 8.17 -12.21
CA CYS A 478 -28.29 8.83 -12.64
C CYS A 478 -28.21 8.97 -14.17
N ARG A 479 -28.51 7.90 -14.93
CA ARG A 479 -28.49 7.94 -16.40
C ARG A 479 -29.55 8.90 -16.98
N GLN A 480 -30.73 8.97 -16.39
CA GLN A 480 -31.76 9.93 -16.81
C GLN A 480 -31.31 11.38 -16.56
N ALA A 481 -30.66 11.64 -15.43
CA ALA A 481 -30.10 12.96 -15.15
C ALA A 481 -29.02 13.35 -16.16
N ILE A 482 -28.05 12.48 -16.40
CA ILE A 482 -26.97 12.67 -17.37
C ILE A 482 -27.55 12.88 -18.78
N GLY A 483 -28.51 12.05 -19.21
CA GLY A 483 -29.15 12.18 -20.52
C GLY A 483 -29.94 13.49 -20.73
N ARG A 484 -30.30 14.18 -19.62
CA ARG A 484 -30.89 15.52 -19.63
C ARG A 484 -29.84 16.62 -19.50
N GLY A 485 -28.56 16.32 -19.52
CA GLY A 485 -27.47 17.27 -19.31
C GLY A 485 -27.33 17.78 -17.86
N GLN A 486 -27.99 17.15 -16.89
CA GLN A 486 -27.86 17.48 -15.48
C GLN A 486 -26.55 16.95 -14.93
N ARG A 487 -25.78 17.77 -14.25
CA ARG A 487 -24.57 17.38 -13.53
C ARG A 487 -24.80 17.20 -12.04
N VAL A 488 -25.86 17.79 -11.49
CA VAL A 488 -26.23 17.70 -10.07
C VAL A 488 -27.64 17.15 -9.99
N LEU A 489 -27.84 16.14 -9.14
CA LEU A 489 -29.16 15.57 -8.89
C LEU A 489 -30.01 16.55 -8.07
N ASN A 490 -31.29 16.68 -8.41
CA ASN A 490 -32.22 17.41 -7.57
C ASN A 490 -32.56 16.61 -6.30
N ALA A 491 -33.22 17.25 -5.34
CA ALA A 491 -33.53 16.66 -4.03
C ALA A 491 -34.29 15.33 -4.12
N GLN A 492 -35.26 15.20 -5.04
CA GLN A 492 -36.03 13.96 -5.23
C GLN A 492 -35.18 12.85 -5.83
N GLN A 493 -34.32 13.16 -6.81
CA GLN A 493 -33.39 12.23 -7.43
C GLN A 493 -32.34 11.75 -6.41
N ALA A 494 -31.77 12.69 -5.63
CA ALA A 494 -30.81 12.37 -4.57
C ALA A 494 -31.46 11.46 -3.51
N ALA A 495 -32.68 11.78 -3.06
CA ALA A 495 -33.44 10.94 -2.14
C ALA A 495 -33.66 9.52 -2.71
N GLY A 496 -34.02 9.41 -3.99
CA GLY A 496 -34.24 8.14 -4.67
C GLY A 496 -32.96 7.28 -4.75
N VAL A 497 -31.79 7.89 -5.06
CA VAL A 497 -30.51 7.21 -5.08
C VAL A 497 -30.12 6.72 -3.68
N LEU A 498 -30.24 7.55 -2.65
CA LEU A 498 -29.90 7.19 -1.27
C LEU A 498 -30.83 6.10 -0.74
N ALA A 499 -32.15 6.22 -0.99
CA ALA A 499 -33.14 5.22 -0.60
C ALA A 499 -32.87 3.85 -1.23
N ALA A 500 -32.43 3.82 -2.51
CA ALA A 500 -32.05 2.59 -3.21
C ALA A 500 -30.89 1.84 -2.51
N PHE A 501 -30.12 2.51 -1.64
CA PHE A 501 -29.06 1.92 -0.81
C PHE A 501 -29.38 1.93 0.69
N GLY A 502 -30.65 2.25 1.07
CA GLY A 502 -31.09 2.27 2.47
C GLY A 502 -30.41 3.34 3.31
N ILE A 503 -29.97 4.44 2.71
CA ILE A 503 -29.40 5.61 3.40
C ILE A 503 -30.52 6.60 3.64
N GLY A 504 -30.81 6.92 4.91
CA GLY A 504 -31.88 7.81 5.30
C GLY A 504 -31.59 9.27 4.91
N LEU A 505 -32.57 9.93 4.27
CA LEU A 505 -32.59 11.37 4.03
C LEU A 505 -33.90 11.92 4.63
N ALA A 506 -33.82 12.97 5.44
CA ALA A 506 -34.99 13.60 6.00
C ALA A 506 -35.79 14.30 4.89
N THR A 507 -37.00 13.83 4.63
CA THR A 507 -37.93 14.46 3.68
C THR A 507 -38.78 15.45 4.42
N GLY A 508 -38.72 16.75 4.08
CA GLY A 508 -39.65 17.74 4.58
C GLY A 508 -39.04 18.92 5.33
N ILE A 509 -37.74 19.10 5.36
CA ILE A 509 -37.08 20.31 5.81
C ILE A 509 -36.39 20.90 4.59
N GLY A 510 -37.08 21.86 3.86
CA GLY A 510 -36.34 22.74 2.93
C GLY A 510 -35.52 23.72 3.78
N PRO A 511 -34.44 24.29 3.28
CA PRO A 511 -34.08 24.60 1.92
C PRO A 511 -32.76 23.90 1.48
N THR A 512 -32.53 23.86 0.17
CA THR A 512 -31.27 23.49 -0.43
C THR A 512 -30.15 24.43 0.03
N LEU A 513 -28.89 23.97 0.09
CA LEU A 513 -27.71 24.79 0.42
C LEU A 513 -27.62 26.14 -0.33
N ALA A 514 -28.36 26.30 -1.43
CA ALA A 514 -28.49 27.55 -2.19
C ALA A 514 -29.33 28.60 -1.47
N ASP A 515 -30.26 28.18 -0.61
CA ASP A 515 -31.20 29.11 0.05
C ASP A 515 -30.67 29.65 1.40
N VAL A 516 -29.62 29.03 1.97
CA VAL A 516 -29.05 29.49 3.25
C VAL A 516 -28.01 30.60 3.07
N ALA A 517 -27.57 30.86 1.86
CA ALA A 517 -26.50 31.85 1.57
C ALA A 517 -27.01 33.33 1.44
N GLY A 518 -28.33 33.58 1.59
CA GLY A 518 -28.88 34.89 1.15
C GLY A 518 -29.80 35.64 2.12
N ALA A 519 -30.03 35.24 3.39
CA ALA A 519 -30.94 36.00 4.25
C ALA A 519 -30.36 36.34 5.63
N PRO A 520 -30.35 37.65 6.06
CA PRO A 520 -30.06 38.00 7.45
C PRO A 520 -31.26 37.63 8.33
N SER A 521 -31.04 36.73 9.27
CA SER A 521 -32.07 36.39 10.27
C SER A 521 -32.20 37.48 11.34
N ASN A 522 -33.23 38.26 11.28
CA ASN A 522 -33.76 38.98 12.43
C ASN A 522 -35.26 38.76 12.48
N GLY A 523 -35.70 37.95 13.45
CA GLY A 523 -37.13 37.84 13.87
C GLY A 523 -37.26 36.78 14.96
N PRO A 524 -37.78 37.17 16.14
CA PRO A 524 -38.08 36.20 17.20
C PRO A 524 -39.45 35.59 16.91
N ASP A 525 -39.56 34.29 16.79
CA ASP A 525 -40.69 33.48 17.19
C ASP A 525 -40.82 32.17 16.40
N GLY A 526 -40.82 31.08 17.12
CA GLY A 526 -41.46 29.82 16.75
C GLY A 526 -40.63 28.59 16.52
N PRO A 527 -40.76 27.56 17.38
CA PRO A 527 -40.06 26.29 17.17
C PRO A 527 -40.80 25.46 16.13
N ILE A 528 -40.07 25.00 15.13
CA ILE A 528 -40.52 23.95 14.19
C ILE A 528 -40.56 22.63 14.96
N ARG A 529 -41.73 22.17 15.29
CA ARG A 529 -41.99 20.85 15.87
C ARG A 529 -42.34 19.87 14.77
N GLY A 530 -41.36 18.98 14.46
CA GLY A 530 -41.58 17.72 13.70
C GLY A 530 -41.49 16.53 14.65
N ALA A 531 -42.42 15.61 14.52
CA ALA A 531 -42.71 14.50 15.43
C ALA A 531 -41.49 13.66 15.84
N GLY A 532 -41.34 13.37 17.16
CA GLY A 532 -40.32 12.47 17.71
C GLY A 532 -39.11 13.18 18.27
N ALA A 533 -39.26 14.26 19.02
CA ALA A 533 -38.17 15.10 19.48
C ALA A 533 -37.24 14.40 20.48
N ALA A 534 -36.14 13.84 19.99
CA ALA A 534 -34.90 13.73 20.78
C ALA A 534 -34.48 15.17 21.17
N ARG A 535 -34.03 15.36 22.41
CA ARG A 535 -33.61 16.67 22.92
C ARG A 535 -32.47 17.19 22.02
N PRO A 536 -32.38 18.46 21.63
CA PRO A 536 -31.33 19.01 20.77
C PRO A 536 -29.88 18.73 21.26
N ALA A 537 -29.73 18.47 22.57
CA ALA A 537 -28.46 18.14 23.20
C ALA A 537 -27.95 16.70 22.90
N GLU A 538 -28.80 15.82 22.39
CA GLU A 538 -28.49 14.40 22.14
C GLU A 538 -28.06 14.14 20.69
N GLN A 539 -28.42 15.04 19.78
CA GLN A 539 -28.04 14.95 18.36
C GLN A 539 -26.63 15.48 18.10
N ARG A 540 -25.86 14.77 17.29
CA ARG A 540 -24.52 15.18 16.88
C ARG A 540 -24.49 15.26 15.36
N GLU A 541 -23.80 16.29 14.88
CA GLU A 541 -23.61 16.52 13.46
C GLU A 541 -22.31 15.92 12.99
N ALA A 542 -22.39 15.01 12.04
CA ALA A 542 -21.27 14.46 11.27
C ALA A 542 -21.39 14.87 9.81
N CYS A 543 -20.37 14.65 9.03
CA CYS A 543 -20.43 14.64 7.58
C CYS A 543 -19.91 13.33 7.04
N LEU A 544 -20.49 12.88 5.93
CA LEU A 544 -20.11 11.68 5.22
C LEU A 544 -20.19 11.97 3.73
N GLY A 545 -19.14 11.67 2.99
CA GLY A 545 -19.18 11.91 1.56
C GLY A 545 -18.15 11.12 0.77
N MET A 546 -18.17 11.33 -0.53
CA MET A 546 -17.23 10.76 -1.48
C MET A 546 -16.79 11.84 -2.45
N THR A 547 -15.50 11.81 -2.77
CA THR A 547 -14.91 12.58 -3.87
C THR A 547 -13.99 11.69 -4.68
N ARG A 548 -13.45 12.22 -5.78
CA ARG A 548 -12.48 11.52 -6.61
C ARG A 548 -11.12 12.15 -6.47
N ASP A 549 -10.16 11.35 -6.02
CA ASP A 549 -8.73 11.68 -6.07
C ASP A 549 -8.19 11.42 -7.46
N ALA A 550 -7.26 12.27 -7.91
CA ALA A 550 -6.69 12.19 -9.26
C ALA A 550 -5.87 10.90 -9.49
N VAL A 551 -5.34 10.30 -8.42
CA VAL A 551 -4.48 9.10 -8.48
C VAL A 551 -5.29 7.86 -8.11
N PHE A 552 -5.98 7.87 -6.97
CA PHE A 552 -6.62 6.68 -6.39
C PHE A 552 -8.12 6.54 -6.72
N GLY A 553 -8.69 7.47 -7.50
CA GLY A 553 -10.10 7.42 -7.85
C GLY A 553 -11.03 7.74 -6.68
N ALA A 554 -12.08 6.95 -6.48
CA ALA A 554 -13.06 7.22 -5.44
C ALA A 554 -12.48 7.12 -4.02
N VAL A 555 -12.79 8.11 -3.17
CA VAL A 555 -12.36 8.22 -1.77
C VAL A 555 -13.56 8.57 -0.90
N ILE A 556 -13.76 7.85 0.19
CA ILE A 556 -14.80 8.11 1.18
C ILE A 556 -14.21 8.91 2.33
N ALA A 557 -14.92 9.93 2.76
CA ALA A 557 -14.55 10.81 3.87
C ALA A 557 -15.62 10.85 4.94
N PHE A 558 -15.19 10.86 6.20
CA PHE A 558 -16.05 10.99 7.37
C PHE A 558 -15.43 11.97 8.37
N GLY A 559 -16.26 12.80 9.01
CA GLY A 559 -15.77 13.75 10.02
C GLY A 559 -16.84 14.59 10.68
N ALA A 560 -16.39 15.69 11.31
CA ALA A 560 -17.29 16.67 11.91
C ALA A 560 -18.13 17.36 10.84
N GLY A 561 -19.44 17.44 11.07
CA GLY A 561 -20.41 18.06 10.16
C GLY A 561 -20.91 19.42 10.63
N GLY A 562 -21.93 19.91 9.93
CA GLY A 562 -22.57 21.18 10.19
C GLY A 562 -21.78 22.39 9.68
N MET A 563 -22.20 23.58 10.09
CA MET A 563 -21.60 24.86 9.66
C MET A 563 -20.14 25.04 10.11
N ALA A 564 -19.75 24.43 11.23
CA ALA A 564 -18.40 24.52 11.77
C ALA A 564 -17.38 23.59 11.10
N ARG A 565 -17.80 22.79 10.11
CA ARG A 565 -16.97 21.77 9.45
C ARG A 565 -15.61 22.33 8.95
N ALA A 566 -15.64 23.46 8.26
CA ALA A 566 -14.45 24.09 7.72
C ALA A 566 -13.49 24.63 8.78
N GLN A 567 -13.98 24.97 9.97
CA GLN A 567 -13.17 25.51 11.08
C GLN A 567 -12.55 24.40 11.93
N ILE A 568 -13.20 23.24 11.99
CA ILE A 568 -12.78 22.14 12.87
C ILE A 568 -11.68 21.30 12.22
N ASP A 569 -11.64 21.18 10.89
CA ASP A 569 -10.71 20.37 10.09
C ASP A 569 -10.49 18.96 10.69
N ASP A 570 -11.60 18.25 10.94
CA ASP A 570 -11.61 16.91 11.52
C ASP A 570 -12.25 15.92 10.54
N ILE A 571 -11.49 15.60 9.49
CA ILE A 571 -11.90 14.65 8.45
C ILE A 571 -10.89 13.53 8.35
N ALA A 572 -11.38 12.30 8.30
CA ALA A 572 -10.62 11.10 7.96
C ALA A 572 -11.09 10.55 6.62
N VAL A 573 -10.17 9.95 5.87
CA VAL A 573 -10.45 9.40 4.54
C VAL A 573 -10.10 7.91 4.46
N GLU A 574 -10.81 7.18 3.60
CA GLU A 574 -10.55 5.76 3.32
C GLU A 574 -10.93 5.42 1.88
N LEU A 575 -10.25 4.41 1.31
CA LEU A 575 -10.56 3.92 -0.04
C LEU A 575 -11.67 2.87 0.02
N PRO A 576 -12.71 2.96 -0.86
CA PRO A 576 -13.66 1.87 -1.00
C PRO A 576 -13.00 0.62 -1.62
N PRO A 577 -13.52 -0.59 -1.37
CA PRO A 577 -14.72 -0.91 -0.59
C PRO A 577 -14.47 -0.88 0.92
N LEU A 578 -15.47 -0.43 1.70
CA LEU A 578 -15.45 -0.51 3.16
C LEU A 578 -16.22 -1.75 3.65
N ASP A 579 -15.67 -2.37 4.67
CA ASP A 579 -16.37 -3.30 5.58
C ASP A 579 -16.61 -2.65 6.95
N ALA A 580 -17.22 -3.37 7.87
CA ALA A 580 -17.48 -2.89 9.23
C ALA A 580 -16.23 -2.45 9.99
N SER A 581 -15.15 -3.21 9.86
CA SER A 581 -13.88 -2.95 10.55
C SER A 581 -13.26 -1.65 10.05
N LEU A 582 -13.28 -1.45 8.74
CA LEU A 582 -12.76 -0.24 8.10
C LEU A 582 -13.63 0.97 8.39
N ALA A 583 -14.96 0.81 8.38
CA ALA A 583 -15.89 1.87 8.77
C ALA A 583 -15.64 2.30 10.23
N ARG A 584 -15.49 1.34 11.14
CA ARG A 584 -15.15 1.61 12.55
C ARG A 584 -13.78 2.28 12.70
N ALA A 585 -12.78 1.84 11.95
CA ALA A 585 -11.45 2.44 11.94
C ALA A 585 -11.47 3.88 11.38
N LEU A 586 -12.29 4.14 10.34
CA LEU A 586 -12.47 5.47 9.77
C LEU A 586 -13.08 6.44 10.80
N ILE A 587 -14.17 6.03 11.46
CA ILE A 587 -14.79 6.79 12.55
C ILE A 587 -13.77 7.06 13.66
N GLY A 588 -13.02 6.04 14.07
CA GLY A 588 -12.03 6.10 15.15
C GLY A 588 -10.86 7.04 14.91
N ARG A 589 -10.54 7.37 13.64
CA ARG A 589 -9.48 8.32 13.28
C ARG A 589 -9.87 9.78 13.46
N THR A 590 -11.16 10.10 13.60
CA THR A 590 -11.65 11.46 13.82
C THR A 590 -11.61 11.85 15.30
N ARG A 591 -11.44 13.14 15.58
CA ARG A 591 -11.62 13.69 16.94
C ARG A 591 -13.09 13.67 17.34
N LEU A 592 -13.99 13.69 16.36
CA LEU A 592 -15.44 13.62 16.54
C LEU A 592 -15.86 12.39 17.35
N VAL A 593 -15.17 11.26 17.21
CA VAL A 593 -15.48 10.02 17.94
C VAL A 593 -15.60 10.20 19.45
N ARG A 594 -14.84 11.15 20.03
CA ARG A 594 -14.92 11.48 21.46
C ARG A 594 -16.27 12.06 21.84
N ARG A 595 -16.88 12.84 20.95
CA ARG A 595 -18.20 13.46 21.12
C ARG A 595 -19.34 12.49 20.83
N LEU A 596 -19.08 11.44 20.05
CA LEU A 596 -20.06 10.41 19.69
C LEU A 596 -20.29 9.39 20.83
N ARG A 597 -19.35 9.29 21.77
CA ARG A 597 -19.46 8.42 22.95
C ARG A 597 -20.31 9.07 24.04
N ALA A 598 -20.77 8.26 25.00
CA ALA A 598 -21.49 8.75 26.17
C ALA A 598 -20.65 9.75 27.00
N TYR A 599 -21.26 10.87 27.37
CA TYR A 599 -20.61 11.92 28.13
C TYR A 599 -21.61 12.74 28.94
N ARG A 600 -21.37 12.93 30.23
CA ARG A 600 -22.16 13.76 31.17
C ARG A 600 -23.69 13.57 31.07
N GLY A 601 -24.16 12.31 31.08
CA GLY A 601 -25.59 11.97 31.02
C GLY A 601 -26.19 11.96 29.60
N ILE A 602 -25.40 12.26 28.56
CA ILE A 602 -25.82 12.12 27.16
C ILE A 602 -25.45 10.72 26.70
N ALA A 603 -26.38 9.96 26.13
CA ALA A 603 -26.17 8.62 25.64
C ALA A 603 -25.16 8.56 24.48
N SER A 604 -24.46 7.43 24.32
CA SER A 604 -23.68 7.14 23.12
C SER A 604 -24.59 7.04 21.90
N ILE A 605 -24.05 7.37 20.73
CA ILE A 605 -24.76 7.07 19.48
C ILE A 605 -24.82 5.56 19.22
N ASP A 606 -25.69 5.15 18.30
CA ASP A 606 -25.65 3.81 17.71
C ASP A 606 -24.52 3.71 16.67
N PHE A 607 -23.35 3.22 17.10
CA PHE A 607 -22.18 3.05 16.22
C PHE A 607 -22.44 2.04 15.12
N GLU A 608 -23.21 1.00 15.36
CA GLU A 608 -23.49 -0.03 14.37
C GLU A 608 -24.27 0.53 13.18
N ARG A 609 -25.30 1.36 13.44
CA ARG A 609 -26.04 2.05 12.38
C ARG A 609 -25.17 3.01 11.58
N LEU A 610 -24.27 3.72 12.26
CA LEU A 610 -23.34 4.60 11.57
C LEU A 610 -22.38 3.79 10.69
N GLU A 611 -21.81 2.70 11.19
CA GLU A 611 -20.96 1.76 10.44
C GLU A 611 -21.70 1.19 9.22
N GLN A 612 -22.95 0.76 9.40
CA GLN A 612 -23.83 0.29 8.31
C GLN A 612 -24.05 1.37 7.23
N THR A 613 -24.25 2.63 7.65
CA THR A 613 -24.43 3.75 6.72
C THR A 613 -23.17 3.98 5.88
N LEU A 614 -21.98 3.89 6.49
CA LEU A 614 -20.71 4.00 5.78
C LEU A 614 -20.53 2.84 4.77
N VAL A 615 -20.86 1.62 5.16
CA VAL A 615 -20.78 0.44 4.28
C VAL A 615 -21.78 0.55 3.12
N ARG A 616 -22.99 1.02 3.35
CA ARG A 616 -24.00 1.28 2.30
C ARG A 616 -23.55 2.35 1.32
N LEU A 617 -22.98 3.46 1.82
CA LEU A 617 -22.38 4.48 0.97
C LEU A 617 -21.23 3.89 0.15
N SER A 618 -20.36 3.11 0.76
CA SER A 618 -19.28 2.43 0.06
C SER A 618 -19.80 1.52 -1.05
N THR A 619 -20.89 0.79 -0.81
CA THR A 619 -21.52 -0.05 -1.83
C THR A 619 -22.08 0.78 -2.98
N LEU A 620 -22.72 1.92 -2.67
CA LEU A 620 -23.20 2.89 -3.67
C LEU A 620 -22.03 3.39 -4.54
N VAL A 621 -20.93 3.81 -3.91
CA VAL A 621 -19.73 4.28 -4.62
C VAL A 621 -19.12 3.21 -5.51
N CYS A 622 -19.03 1.97 -5.02
CA CYS A 622 -18.47 0.86 -5.80
C CYS A 622 -19.33 0.48 -7.02
N THR A 623 -20.66 0.56 -6.89
CA THR A 623 -21.59 0.07 -7.92
C THR A 623 -22.08 1.17 -8.87
N CYS A 624 -21.96 2.45 -8.50
CA CYS A 624 -22.44 3.58 -9.31
C CYS A 624 -21.29 4.48 -9.80
N PRO A 625 -20.51 4.04 -10.81
CA PRO A 625 -19.33 4.79 -11.29
C PRO A 625 -19.67 6.15 -11.91
N MET A 626 -20.94 6.44 -12.20
CA MET A 626 -21.39 7.74 -12.71
C MET A 626 -21.54 8.82 -11.63
N ILE A 627 -21.47 8.46 -10.34
CA ILE A 627 -21.43 9.43 -9.25
C ILE A 627 -19.98 9.93 -9.14
N THR A 628 -19.80 11.23 -9.36
CA THR A 628 -18.48 11.89 -9.32
C THR A 628 -18.19 12.49 -7.95
N ARG A 629 -19.26 12.85 -7.22
CA ARG A 629 -19.17 13.46 -5.91
C ARG A 629 -20.47 13.22 -5.12
N LEU A 630 -20.34 13.05 -3.82
CA LEU A 630 -21.45 12.90 -2.90
C LEU A 630 -21.08 13.54 -1.57
N ASP A 631 -21.97 14.41 -1.03
CA ASP A 631 -21.79 15.05 0.27
C ASP A 631 -23.11 14.99 1.06
N LEU A 632 -23.07 14.31 2.20
CA LEU A 632 -24.15 14.23 3.18
C LEU A 632 -23.75 15.11 4.37
N ASN A 633 -24.26 16.34 4.42
CA ASN A 633 -23.92 17.30 5.46
C ASN A 633 -25.11 18.24 5.75
N PRO A 634 -25.57 18.35 7.00
CA PRO A 634 -25.17 17.51 8.12
C PRO A 634 -25.78 16.11 8.08
N LEU A 635 -25.05 15.13 8.61
CA LEU A 635 -25.53 13.80 8.94
C LEU A 635 -25.82 13.79 10.45
N LEU A 636 -27.08 13.70 10.83
CA LEU A 636 -27.48 13.60 12.23
C LEU A 636 -27.30 12.17 12.72
N VAL A 637 -26.62 12.04 13.84
CA VAL A 637 -26.37 10.76 14.50
C VAL A 637 -26.74 10.84 15.98
N ASP A 638 -27.54 9.87 16.43
CA ASP A 638 -27.94 9.72 17.84
C ASP A 638 -28.06 8.24 18.22
N ALA A 639 -28.62 7.92 19.37
CA ALA A 639 -28.80 6.56 19.89
C ALA A 639 -29.81 5.72 19.06
N HIS A 640 -30.59 6.33 18.17
CA HIS A 640 -31.73 5.68 17.51
C HIS A 640 -31.66 5.76 15.99
N GLN A 641 -30.98 6.77 15.44
CA GLN A 641 -30.98 7.03 14.00
C GLN A 641 -29.67 7.61 13.49
N THR A 642 -29.46 7.40 12.19
CA THR A 642 -28.41 8.03 11.37
C THR A 642 -29.09 8.52 10.10
N VAL A 643 -29.29 9.83 9.96
CA VAL A 643 -30.11 10.44 8.88
C VAL A 643 -29.41 11.68 8.35
N ALA A 644 -29.27 11.77 7.03
CA ALA A 644 -28.80 12.99 6.38
C ALA A 644 -29.92 14.06 6.34
N LEU A 645 -29.59 15.30 6.65
CA LEU A 645 -30.50 16.44 6.46
C LEU A 645 -30.26 17.10 5.10
N GLY A 646 -29.05 17.05 4.57
CA GLY A 646 -28.69 17.55 3.25
C GLY A 646 -27.96 16.50 2.44
N ALA A 647 -28.21 16.48 1.14
CA ALA A 647 -27.51 15.61 0.20
C ALA A 647 -27.17 16.37 -1.08
N HIS A 648 -25.90 16.41 -1.44
CA HIS A 648 -25.41 16.92 -2.71
C HIS A 648 -24.78 15.78 -3.49
N ILE A 649 -25.31 15.46 -4.68
CA ILE A 649 -24.81 14.35 -5.51
C ILE A 649 -24.54 14.88 -6.91
N GLU A 650 -23.29 14.81 -7.35
CA GLU A 650 -22.88 15.11 -8.71
C GLU A 650 -22.74 13.83 -9.53
N VAL A 651 -23.17 13.93 -10.78
CA VAL A 651 -23.12 12.84 -11.75
C VAL A 651 -22.44 13.29 -13.04
N GLY A 652 -21.75 12.35 -13.68
CA GLY A 652 -21.04 12.59 -14.93
C GLY A 652 -20.82 11.32 -15.72
N GLU A 653 -20.33 11.48 -16.94
CA GLU A 653 -19.92 10.33 -17.73
C GLU A 653 -18.81 9.58 -17.02
N VAL A 654 -18.83 8.26 -17.21
CA VAL A 654 -17.80 7.38 -16.63
C VAL A 654 -16.50 7.61 -17.40
N GLY A 655 -15.72 8.57 -16.95
CA GLY A 655 -14.37 8.80 -17.45
C GLY A 655 -13.40 7.77 -16.84
N GLU A 656 -12.45 7.31 -17.64
CA GLU A 656 -11.35 6.49 -17.13
C GLU A 656 -10.45 7.35 -16.25
N PHE A 657 -10.40 7.05 -14.92
CA PHE A 657 -9.49 7.70 -13.98
C PHE A 657 -8.09 7.10 -14.07
N GLY A 658 -7.06 7.95 -13.96
CA GLY A 658 -5.67 7.52 -13.90
C GLY A 658 -5.05 7.12 -15.23
N ASN A 659 -5.76 7.25 -16.35
CA ASN A 659 -5.28 6.87 -17.67
C ASN A 659 -4.83 8.07 -18.51
N SER A 660 -3.97 8.94 -17.99
CA SER A 660 -3.20 9.85 -18.86
C SER A 660 -1.96 9.19 -19.47
N SER A 661 -1.63 7.95 -19.13
CA SER A 661 -0.53 7.21 -19.75
C SER A 661 -1.06 6.11 -20.67
N ALA A 662 -0.65 6.14 -21.95
CA ALA A 662 -0.79 5.07 -22.94
C ALA A 662 -0.15 3.73 -22.51
N ASN A 663 0.29 3.65 -21.27
CA ASN A 663 1.05 2.57 -20.63
C ASN A 663 0.24 1.75 -19.61
N ALA A 664 -1.01 2.15 -19.28
CA ALA A 664 -1.85 1.27 -18.49
C ALA A 664 -1.94 -0.06 -19.25
N ARG A 665 -1.48 -1.13 -18.61
CA ARG A 665 -1.75 -2.48 -19.10
C ARG A 665 -3.20 -2.48 -19.55
N ALA A 666 -3.50 -2.99 -20.74
CA ALA A 666 -4.86 -3.28 -21.21
C ALA A 666 -5.47 -4.38 -20.33
N THR A 667 -5.30 -4.28 -19.03
CA THR A 667 -5.75 -5.18 -18.01
C THR A 667 -7.14 -4.73 -17.61
N TRP A 668 -8.07 -5.53 -18.03
CA TRP A 668 -9.44 -5.60 -17.56
C TRP A 668 -10.18 -4.25 -17.40
N ARG A 669 -10.85 -3.83 -18.46
CA ARG A 669 -11.85 -2.74 -18.46
C ARG A 669 -13.17 -3.24 -17.87
N GLY A 670 -13.14 -3.62 -16.57
CA GLY A 670 -14.35 -4.08 -15.88
C GLY A 670 -15.16 -2.93 -15.27
N PRO A 671 -16.32 -3.24 -14.69
CA PRO A 671 -17.24 -2.24 -14.12
C PRO A 671 -16.66 -1.40 -12.97
N TYR A 672 -15.50 -1.77 -12.42
CA TYR A 672 -14.86 -1.15 -11.25
C TYR A 672 -13.61 -0.33 -11.59
N GLY A 673 -13.46 0.14 -12.84
CA GLY A 673 -12.29 0.91 -13.29
C GLY A 673 -12.08 2.25 -12.58
N HIS A 674 -13.09 2.76 -11.86
CA HIS A 674 -13.06 3.99 -11.06
C HIS A 674 -12.51 3.81 -9.64
N LEU A 675 -12.08 2.59 -9.26
CA LEU A 675 -11.61 2.23 -7.92
C LEU A 675 -10.16 1.78 -7.96
N ALA A 676 -9.38 2.15 -6.95
CA ALA A 676 -8.01 1.67 -6.76
C ALA A 676 -7.95 0.25 -6.17
N ILE A 677 -9.05 -0.25 -5.60
CA ILE A 677 -9.14 -1.60 -5.01
C ILE A 677 -10.38 -2.27 -5.60
N HIS A 678 -10.21 -3.48 -6.12
CA HIS A 678 -11.31 -4.25 -6.68
C HIS A 678 -12.28 -4.70 -5.57
N PRO A 679 -13.57 -4.32 -5.64
CA PRO A 679 -14.55 -4.83 -4.70
C PRO A 679 -14.85 -6.31 -4.94
N TYR A 680 -15.63 -6.92 -4.06
CA TYR A 680 -16.12 -8.26 -4.23
C TYR A 680 -16.96 -8.38 -5.55
N PRO A 681 -16.62 -9.32 -6.45
CA PRO A 681 -17.26 -9.43 -7.77
C PRO A 681 -18.62 -10.16 -7.68
N ARG A 682 -19.67 -9.44 -7.31
CA ARG A 682 -21.04 -9.98 -7.15
C ARG A 682 -21.62 -10.52 -8.45
N GLU A 683 -21.19 -10.02 -9.60
CA GLU A 683 -21.61 -10.47 -10.93
C GLU A 683 -21.26 -11.93 -11.23
N LEU A 684 -20.38 -12.53 -10.43
CA LEU A 684 -20.02 -13.95 -10.53
C LEU A 684 -20.95 -14.88 -9.72
N GLU A 685 -21.88 -14.31 -8.95
CA GLU A 685 -22.84 -15.11 -8.18
C GLU A 685 -23.89 -15.72 -9.11
N THR A 686 -23.98 -17.05 -9.13
CA THR A 686 -24.90 -17.79 -9.99
C THR A 686 -25.39 -19.06 -9.28
N LEU A 687 -26.70 -19.25 -9.30
CA LEU A 687 -27.29 -20.51 -8.85
C LEU A 687 -27.24 -21.53 -10.01
N ILE A 688 -26.66 -22.68 -9.73
CA ILE A 688 -26.58 -23.80 -10.71
C ILE A 688 -27.32 -25.02 -10.16
N THR A 689 -27.91 -25.79 -11.04
CA THR A 689 -28.56 -27.09 -10.73
C THR A 689 -27.69 -28.21 -11.23
N LEU A 690 -27.27 -29.10 -10.34
CA LEU A 690 -26.48 -30.28 -10.66
C LEU A 690 -27.34 -31.36 -11.32
N ARG A 691 -26.68 -32.39 -11.87
CA ARG A 691 -27.38 -33.52 -12.57
C ARG A 691 -28.31 -34.31 -11.65
N ASP A 692 -28.06 -34.32 -10.35
CA ASP A 692 -28.86 -34.98 -9.31
C ASP A 692 -30.02 -34.11 -8.80
N GLY A 693 -30.22 -32.91 -9.35
CA GLY A 693 -31.25 -31.95 -8.96
C GLY A 693 -30.87 -31.05 -7.79
N GLN A 694 -29.69 -31.22 -7.19
CA GLN A 694 -29.24 -30.34 -6.13
C GLN A 694 -28.90 -28.94 -6.67
N SER A 695 -29.26 -27.90 -5.94
CA SER A 695 -28.90 -26.53 -6.27
C SER A 695 -27.66 -26.09 -5.47
N VAL A 696 -26.74 -25.47 -6.16
CA VAL A 696 -25.48 -24.95 -5.62
C VAL A 696 -25.31 -23.49 -6.01
N LEU A 697 -25.00 -22.63 -5.05
CA LEU A 697 -24.63 -21.23 -5.30
C LEU A 697 -23.13 -21.16 -5.61
N LEU A 698 -22.80 -20.82 -6.85
CA LEU A 698 -21.42 -20.53 -7.24
C LEU A 698 -21.15 -19.03 -7.06
N ARG A 699 -20.10 -18.68 -6.34
CA ARG A 699 -19.72 -17.28 -6.07
C ARG A 699 -18.22 -17.14 -5.85
N ALA A 700 -17.71 -15.91 -5.90
CA ALA A 700 -16.33 -15.67 -5.47
C ALA A 700 -16.16 -15.97 -3.96
N ILE A 701 -14.97 -16.42 -3.58
CA ILE A 701 -14.62 -16.67 -2.19
C ILE A 701 -14.57 -15.35 -1.44
N ARG A 702 -14.91 -15.36 -0.14
CA ARG A 702 -14.88 -14.22 0.76
C ARG A 702 -13.94 -14.49 1.94
N PRO A 703 -13.39 -13.46 2.61
CA PRO A 703 -12.60 -13.66 3.82
C PRO A 703 -13.34 -14.44 4.92
N GLU A 704 -14.67 -14.26 5.03
CA GLU A 704 -15.54 -14.93 6.00
C GLU A 704 -15.66 -16.44 5.75
N ASP A 705 -15.28 -16.91 4.58
CA ASP A 705 -15.32 -18.34 4.23
C ASP A 705 -14.16 -19.16 4.85
N ALA A 706 -13.25 -18.52 5.57
CA ALA A 706 -12.04 -19.14 6.11
C ALA A 706 -12.32 -20.44 6.89
N GLU A 707 -13.32 -20.42 7.77
CA GLU A 707 -13.69 -21.60 8.55
C GLU A 707 -14.41 -22.65 7.68
N LEU A 708 -15.24 -22.23 6.75
CA LEU A 708 -15.93 -23.13 5.83
C LEU A 708 -14.92 -23.84 4.89
N GLU A 709 -13.87 -23.13 4.44
CA GLU A 709 -12.81 -23.74 3.63
C GLU A 709 -11.96 -24.70 4.46
N ARG A 710 -11.66 -24.38 5.73
CA ARG A 710 -10.99 -25.29 6.66
C ARG A 710 -11.77 -26.59 6.80
N VAL A 711 -13.06 -26.49 7.10
CA VAL A 711 -13.95 -27.65 7.24
C VAL A 711 -14.01 -28.46 5.95
N PHE A 712 -14.17 -27.80 4.80
CA PHE A 712 -14.19 -28.47 3.51
C PHE A 712 -12.94 -29.30 3.25
N ILE A 713 -11.75 -28.73 3.49
CA ILE A 713 -10.48 -29.42 3.26
C ILE A 713 -10.31 -30.63 4.17
N THR A 714 -10.75 -30.55 5.43
CA THR A 714 -10.67 -31.69 6.36
C THR A 714 -11.59 -32.86 5.99
N GLN A 715 -12.58 -32.63 5.11
CA GLN A 715 -13.53 -33.67 4.65
C GLN A 715 -13.09 -34.36 3.37
N LEU A 716 -12.03 -33.88 2.72
CA LEU A 716 -11.51 -34.47 1.50
C LEU A 716 -10.69 -35.73 1.79
N SER A 717 -10.73 -36.69 0.86
CA SER A 717 -9.90 -37.89 0.94
C SER A 717 -8.40 -37.55 0.83
N PRO A 718 -7.51 -38.36 1.42
CA PRO A 718 -6.06 -38.19 1.27
C PRO A 718 -5.60 -38.13 -0.19
N GLU A 719 -6.28 -38.89 -1.08
CA GLU A 719 -6.00 -38.92 -2.52
C GLU A 719 -6.34 -37.58 -3.18
N THR A 720 -7.50 -37.01 -2.88
CA THR A 720 -7.93 -35.70 -3.40
C THR A 720 -7.03 -34.59 -2.88
N LEU A 721 -6.65 -34.62 -1.61
CA LEU A 721 -5.70 -33.67 -1.02
C LEU A 721 -4.32 -33.77 -1.70
N TYR A 722 -3.80 -34.98 -1.93
CA TYR A 722 -2.52 -35.16 -2.60
C TYR A 722 -2.55 -34.64 -4.05
N ARG A 723 -3.62 -34.91 -4.80
CA ARG A 723 -3.81 -34.40 -6.16
C ARG A 723 -3.90 -32.85 -6.19
N ARG A 724 -4.46 -32.25 -5.13
CA ARG A 724 -4.61 -30.80 -5.03
C ARG A 724 -3.33 -30.08 -4.64
N PHE A 725 -2.57 -30.61 -3.68
CA PHE A 725 -1.41 -29.95 -3.08
C PHE A 725 -0.08 -30.54 -3.50
N MET A 726 -0.06 -31.69 -4.23
CA MET A 726 1.12 -32.44 -4.64
C MET A 726 2.02 -32.84 -3.46
N MET A 727 1.46 -32.87 -2.27
CA MET A 727 2.12 -33.26 -1.01
C MET A 727 1.10 -33.80 -0.01
N PRO A 728 1.50 -34.66 0.92
CA PRO A 728 0.60 -35.11 1.99
C PRO A 728 0.26 -33.96 2.92
N VAL A 729 -1.01 -33.59 3.01
CA VAL A 729 -1.53 -32.53 3.87
C VAL A 729 -2.57 -33.12 4.81
N LYS A 730 -2.39 -32.98 6.13
CA LYS A 730 -3.39 -33.38 7.13
C LYS A 730 -4.33 -32.21 7.50
N ALA A 731 -3.79 -31.00 7.56
CA ALA A 731 -4.52 -29.76 7.82
C ALA A 731 -3.73 -28.60 7.20
N LEU A 732 -4.43 -27.55 6.78
CA LEU A 732 -3.78 -26.34 6.32
C LEU A 732 -3.47 -25.43 7.53
N PRO A 733 -2.27 -24.81 7.58
CA PRO A 733 -1.97 -23.81 8.58
C PRO A 733 -2.84 -22.55 8.36
N ASP A 734 -3.12 -21.82 9.44
CA ASP A 734 -3.98 -20.63 9.41
C ASP A 734 -3.52 -19.58 8.37
N SER A 735 -2.21 -19.38 8.25
CA SER A 735 -1.64 -18.47 7.25
C SER A 735 -1.96 -18.85 5.80
N LEU A 736 -2.15 -20.14 5.51
CA LEU A 736 -2.50 -20.60 4.17
C LEU A 736 -4.01 -20.47 3.92
N ILE A 737 -4.84 -20.69 4.93
CA ILE A 737 -6.29 -20.43 4.88
C ILE A 737 -6.55 -18.94 4.65
N GLU A 738 -5.86 -18.05 5.41
CA GLU A 738 -5.92 -16.60 5.18
C GLU A 738 -5.55 -16.23 3.74
N ARG A 739 -4.46 -16.81 3.23
CA ARG A 739 -4.03 -16.56 1.85
C ARG A 739 -5.04 -17.04 0.82
N PHE A 740 -5.77 -18.11 1.08
CA PHE A 740 -6.76 -18.68 0.16
C PHE A 740 -8.08 -17.92 0.17
N THR A 741 -8.44 -17.27 1.26
CA THR A 741 -9.74 -16.58 1.40
C THR A 741 -9.64 -15.06 1.24
N GLN A 742 -8.54 -14.45 1.67
CA GLN A 742 -8.31 -13.00 1.55
C GLN A 742 -7.55 -12.66 0.27
N ILE A 743 -8.15 -12.95 -0.87
CA ILE A 743 -7.53 -12.73 -2.18
C ILE A 743 -7.68 -11.28 -2.65
N ASP A 744 -6.82 -10.89 -3.56
CA ASP A 744 -6.97 -9.68 -4.37
C ASP A 744 -7.70 -10.03 -5.66
N TYR A 745 -8.95 -9.61 -5.79
CA TYR A 745 -9.79 -9.93 -6.95
C TYR A 745 -9.28 -9.34 -8.27
N ASP A 746 -8.30 -8.44 -8.24
CA ASP A 746 -7.58 -8.00 -9.43
C ASP A 746 -6.56 -9.03 -9.93
N ARG A 747 -5.92 -9.72 -8.99
CA ARG A 747 -4.81 -10.65 -9.30
C ARG A 747 -5.28 -12.08 -9.40
N GLU A 748 -6.12 -12.47 -8.46
CA GLU A 748 -6.54 -13.85 -8.27
C GLU A 748 -8.06 -13.95 -8.30
N LEU A 749 -8.57 -15.06 -8.72
CA LEU A 749 -9.98 -15.41 -8.55
C LEU A 749 -10.09 -16.80 -7.93
N ALA A 750 -10.91 -16.90 -6.90
CA ALA A 750 -11.35 -18.19 -6.38
C ALA A 750 -12.88 -18.22 -6.37
N LEU A 751 -13.45 -19.22 -6.99
CA LEU A 751 -14.88 -19.52 -6.97
C LEU A 751 -15.13 -20.62 -5.94
N VAL A 752 -16.12 -20.43 -5.09
CA VAL A 752 -16.62 -21.45 -4.16
C VAL A 752 -18.01 -21.88 -4.55
N ALA A 753 -18.25 -23.16 -4.47
CA ALA A 753 -19.57 -23.78 -4.66
C ALA A 753 -20.18 -24.02 -3.26
N MET A 754 -21.28 -23.33 -2.96
CA MET A 754 -21.99 -23.39 -1.69
C MET A 754 -23.25 -24.26 -1.85
N GLN A 755 -23.40 -25.28 -1.02
CA GLN A 755 -24.60 -26.08 -1.02
C GLN A 755 -25.78 -25.27 -0.48
N THR A 756 -26.86 -25.13 -1.28
CA THR A 756 -28.04 -24.39 -0.87
C THR A 756 -28.90 -25.25 0.09
N GLY A 757 -29.50 -24.59 1.10
CA GLY A 757 -30.38 -25.26 2.06
C GLY A 757 -29.64 -26.03 3.15
N ALA A 758 -28.31 -26.08 3.15
CA ALA A 758 -27.52 -26.66 4.27
C ALA A 758 -27.43 -25.68 5.43
N LEU A 759 -27.69 -26.15 6.63
CA LEU A 759 -27.49 -25.41 7.88
C LEU A 759 -26.61 -26.28 8.81
N PRO A 760 -25.35 -25.84 9.10
CA PRO A 760 -24.69 -24.64 8.62
C PRO A 760 -24.34 -24.70 7.12
N ALA A 761 -24.11 -23.51 6.50
CA ALA A 761 -23.68 -23.38 5.11
C ALA A 761 -22.40 -24.21 4.87
N ARG A 762 -22.25 -24.83 3.71
CA ARG A 762 -21.14 -25.75 3.42
C ARG A 762 -20.54 -25.48 2.04
N ILE A 763 -19.22 -25.38 1.99
CA ILE A 763 -18.47 -25.41 0.73
C ILE A 763 -18.43 -26.87 0.23
N VAL A 764 -18.69 -27.08 -1.06
CA VAL A 764 -18.66 -28.38 -1.73
C VAL A 764 -17.69 -28.43 -2.90
N GLY A 765 -17.09 -27.29 -3.28
CA GLY A 765 -16.06 -27.20 -4.31
C GLY A 765 -15.38 -25.83 -4.30
N VAL A 766 -14.12 -25.81 -4.72
CA VAL A 766 -13.30 -24.60 -4.87
C VAL A 766 -12.55 -24.67 -6.20
N ALA A 767 -12.63 -23.60 -6.99
CA ALA A 767 -11.86 -23.44 -8.23
C ALA A 767 -11.12 -22.11 -8.19
N ARG A 768 -9.84 -22.10 -8.56
CA ARG A 768 -8.97 -20.93 -8.42
C ARG A 768 -8.13 -20.69 -9.68
N ILE A 769 -7.92 -19.41 -10.02
CA ILE A 769 -6.88 -18.98 -10.96
C ILE A 769 -5.93 -18.03 -10.25
N THR A 770 -4.65 -18.20 -10.55
CA THR A 770 -3.56 -17.38 -10.02
C THR A 770 -2.66 -16.98 -11.20
N PRO A 771 -2.31 -15.69 -11.38
CA PRO A 771 -1.42 -15.29 -12.45
C PRO A 771 -0.06 -15.93 -12.30
N THR A 772 0.56 -16.29 -13.43
CA THR A 772 1.97 -16.66 -13.48
C THR A 772 2.84 -15.42 -13.73
N TRP A 773 4.16 -15.60 -13.76
CA TRP A 773 5.09 -14.57 -14.20
C TRP A 773 5.01 -14.29 -15.73
N GLU A 774 4.36 -15.16 -16.51
CA GLU A 774 4.19 -15.03 -17.95
C GLU A 774 2.92 -14.25 -18.26
N GLU A 775 3.02 -13.22 -19.09
CA GLU A 775 1.89 -12.34 -19.40
C GLU A 775 0.80 -13.06 -20.16
N GLY A 776 -0.43 -12.95 -19.67
CA GLY A 776 -1.60 -13.61 -20.25
C GLY A 776 -1.70 -15.11 -19.94
N VAL A 777 -0.85 -15.63 -19.04
CA VAL A 777 -0.88 -17.02 -18.56
C VAL A 777 -1.26 -17.06 -17.09
N ALA A 778 -2.17 -17.95 -16.72
CA ALA A 778 -2.53 -18.21 -15.33
C ALA A 778 -2.54 -19.71 -15.02
N GLU A 779 -2.20 -20.05 -13.80
CA GLU A 779 -2.41 -21.38 -13.25
C GLU A 779 -3.83 -21.52 -12.72
N PHE A 780 -4.43 -22.67 -12.91
CA PHE A 780 -5.69 -23.01 -12.30
C PHE A 780 -5.58 -24.20 -11.36
N ALA A 781 -6.49 -24.24 -10.39
CA ALA A 781 -6.65 -25.38 -9.52
C ALA A 781 -8.13 -25.56 -9.21
N ILE A 782 -8.60 -26.78 -9.21
CA ILE A 782 -9.98 -27.13 -8.91
C ILE A 782 -10.04 -28.34 -7.98
N VAL A 783 -10.93 -28.27 -7.01
CA VAL A 783 -11.24 -29.39 -6.12
C VAL A 783 -12.76 -29.43 -5.87
N VAL A 784 -13.34 -30.61 -5.94
CA VAL A 784 -14.75 -30.89 -5.65
C VAL A 784 -14.79 -31.95 -4.58
N GLY A 785 -15.72 -31.84 -3.63
CA GLY A 785 -15.89 -32.84 -2.58
C GLY A 785 -16.10 -34.26 -3.15
N ASP A 786 -15.42 -35.24 -2.58
CA ASP A 786 -15.42 -36.63 -3.08
C ASP A 786 -16.86 -37.18 -3.26
N TRP A 787 -17.78 -36.71 -2.40
CA TRP A 787 -19.19 -37.09 -2.41
C TRP A 787 -20.02 -36.46 -3.59
N LEU A 788 -19.46 -35.52 -4.32
CA LEU A 788 -20.08 -34.87 -5.48
C LEU A 788 -19.33 -35.17 -6.79
N HIS A 789 -18.42 -36.13 -6.80
CA HIS A 789 -17.77 -36.55 -8.03
C HIS A 789 -18.84 -37.05 -9.04
N ARG A 790 -18.66 -36.73 -10.32
CA ARG A 790 -19.56 -37.04 -11.44
C ARG A 790 -20.90 -36.30 -11.43
N SER A 791 -21.17 -35.41 -10.50
CA SER A 791 -22.37 -34.53 -10.47
C SER A 791 -22.43 -33.48 -11.58
N GLY A 792 -21.30 -33.22 -12.26
CA GLY A 792 -21.12 -32.14 -13.23
C GLY A 792 -20.57 -30.84 -12.64
N LEU A 793 -20.49 -30.72 -11.32
CA LEU A 793 -20.03 -29.50 -10.63
C LEU A 793 -18.63 -29.03 -11.11
N GLY A 794 -17.66 -29.93 -11.21
CA GLY A 794 -16.30 -29.59 -11.64
C GLY A 794 -16.25 -29.01 -13.05
N ARG A 795 -17.10 -29.50 -13.97
CA ARG A 795 -17.21 -28.97 -15.33
C ARG A 795 -17.77 -27.55 -15.34
N GLU A 796 -18.85 -27.33 -14.59
CA GLU A 796 -19.48 -26.01 -14.50
C GLU A 796 -18.55 -24.97 -13.89
N MET A 797 -17.87 -25.32 -12.78
CA MET A 797 -16.88 -24.47 -12.16
C MET A 797 -15.72 -24.12 -13.11
N MET A 798 -15.23 -25.10 -13.88
CA MET A 798 -14.15 -24.86 -14.85
C MET A 798 -14.61 -23.91 -15.96
N GLN A 799 -15.84 -24.12 -16.47
CA GLN A 799 -16.38 -23.26 -17.52
C GLN A 799 -16.48 -21.81 -17.07
N ARG A 800 -17.01 -21.56 -15.85
CA ARG A 800 -17.09 -20.23 -15.26
C ARG A 800 -15.71 -19.62 -15.00
N LEU A 801 -14.76 -20.44 -14.57
CA LEU A 801 -13.39 -20.01 -14.35
C LEU A 801 -12.72 -19.57 -15.66
N ILE A 802 -12.93 -20.29 -16.76
CA ILE A 802 -12.44 -19.94 -18.10
C ILE A 802 -13.08 -18.63 -18.59
N GLU A 803 -14.40 -18.46 -18.43
CA GLU A 803 -15.10 -17.23 -18.78
C GLU A 803 -14.51 -16.02 -18.00
N ALA A 804 -14.34 -16.19 -16.70
CA ALA A 804 -13.74 -15.16 -15.84
C ALA A 804 -12.27 -14.90 -16.17
N ALA A 805 -11.50 -15.91 -16.57
CA ALA A 805 -10.11 -15.74 -17.01
C ALA A 805 -10.04 -14.94 -18.32
N ARG A 806 -10.88 -15.27 -19.29
CA ARG A 806 -10.96 -14.54 -20.58
C ARG A 806 -11.33 -13.07 -20.38
N SER A 807 -12.33 -12.78 -19.52
CA SER A 807 -12.72 -11.40 -19.20
C SER A 807 -11.60 -10.60 -18.54
N ARG A 808 -10.63 -11.26 -17.90
CA ARG A 808 -9.43 -10.68 -17.30
C ARG A 808 -8.23 -10.63 -18.25
N GLY A 809 -8.39 -11.02 -19.52
CA GLY A 809 -7.34 -10.96 -20.52
C GLY A 809 -6.35 -12.12 -20.50
N TYR A 810 -6.60 -13.19 -19.74
CA TYR A 810 -5.79 -14.39 -19.82
C TYR A 810 -6.04 -15.13 -21.15
N ARG A 811 -4.97 -15.60 -21.78
CA ARG A 811 -4.99 -16.32 -23.05
C ARG A 811 -4.80 -17.82 -22.86
N THR A 812 -4.13 -18.19 -21.76
CA THR A 812 -3.78 -19.58 -21.43
C THR A 812 -4.02 -19.85 -19.95
N LEU A 813 -4.61 -21.00 -19.64
CA LEU A 813 -4.73 -21.55 -18.30
C LEU A 813 -3.97 -22.89 -18.23
#